data_11e98f22bb716e48246e987eae37fd0c
#
_entry.id   11e98f22bb716e48246e987eae37fd0c
#
_cell.length_a   1.000
_cell.length_b   1.000
_cell.length_c   1.000
_cell.angle_alpha   90.00
_cell.angle_beta   90.00
_cell.angle_gamma   90.00
#
_symmetry.space_group_name_H-M   'P 1'
#
loop_
_entity.id
_entity.type
_entity.pdbx_description
1 polymer ?
#
loop_
_entity_poly.entity_id
_entity_poly.type
_entity_poly.pdbx_seq_one_letter_code
_entity_poly.pdbx_strand_id
1 'polypeptide(L)'
;MRRLLSAACTAALLVAGLTVLPAATAHAAADGQNLGGRYDATRTNVTFRVFSAHATRITVSVYAAASGQQEKASYVLTRDAADIWSTTVSVATLRAAGVPGTIFYGYRAWGPNWPYDPAWTKGSQTGFGTDVDAAGNRFNPNKLLLDPYAREISHDTAIPDATATDYSTGPARRAADTGAIAPKGIVIAPDTTGTGTKPTRPFKDDVTYEVNLRGLTRNDPGIPAGVRGTYAGAALKAGYLSSLGITAVEFLPLQETQNDGNDTNPTSTSGDNYWGYQTLNFFAPDRRYSSDKSPGGPTREFKAMVKAFHDAGIKVFVDVVYNHTAEGGRVDPGDKTAYHLFSWRGLDNPTYYSLTSDRQGEIDVTGLRHTFNTANPTAQNLIVDSVAYWKDSLGVDGFRFDLATVLGNTCQHGCFSYSRTDPATALNRLTAEMPARPGGGGDGVDWIAEPWAIGTGTYQVGNLPPGWSEWNGIFRDTLRADQNQMGVATVTPGELATRFAGSSDLYADDGRKPWNSIDIMVVHDGLTLKDLYSCNGKNNDQAWPYGPSDGGSDDNRSWDQGNVAADQRKAARNGLAFLMLSAGTPLITGGDETLRGMQCNNNPYNVDSSANWLNWSPSTEQTNFQKYTQRLIAFRKAHAALRPLNFYAAGDGNGNGLGQLDWFTPGATTPDSAYWANGENHALAWRYDGTELGDPAAAIYVGYNGWSGDVTFTLPAPPAGKSWYRVTDTSAWAEGPDQVAVPGSETALGGQGSTYVLHGRAVLLLIAK
;
A
#
# COMPACT_ATOMS: atom_id res chain seq x y z
N MET A 1 31.27 -10.35 -78.58
CA MET A 1 32.52 -10.94 -78.07
C MET A 1 32.40 -11.05 -76.55
N ARG A 2 32.14 -12.26 -76.13
CA ARG A 2 32.95 -13.12 -75.27
C ARG A 2 33.75 -12.34 -74.20
N ARG A 3 33.55 -12.50 -72.89
CA ARG A 3 33.84 -13.69 -72.09
C ARG A 3 33.15 -13.69 -70.73
N LEU A 4 32.71 -14.86 -70.33
CA LEU A 4 32.40 -15.33 -68.96
C LEU A 4 33.62 -15.20 -68.05
N LEU A 5 33.38 -15.00 -66.73
CA LEU A 5 34.12 -15.65 -65.64
C LEU A 5 33.38 -15.51 -64.33
N SER A 6 32.89 -16.58 -63.93
CA SER A 6 32.83 -17.29 -62.64
C SER A 6 32.60 -16.56 -61.32
N ALA A 7 31.54 -17.00 -60.70
CA ALA A 7 31.17 -16.79 -59.34
C ALA A 7 32.18 -17.40 -58.34
N ALA A 8 32.49 -16.69 -57.29
CA ALA A 8 32.99 -17.25 -56.03
C ALA A 8 32.11 -16.79 -54.90
N CYS A 9 31.30 -17.68 -54.38
CA CYS A 9 30.57 -17.53 -53.11
C CYS A 9 31.57 -17.48 -51.94
N THR A 10 31.66 -16.37 -51.29
CA THR A 10 32.28 -16.28 -49.95
C THR A 10 31.15 -16.16 -48.93
N ALA A 11 30.87 -17.27 -48.25
CA ALA A 11 29.99 -17.27 -47.09
C ALA A 11 30.68 -16.55 -45.91
N ALA A 12 30.21 -15.35 -45.57
CA ALA A 12 30.60 -14.70 -44.34
C ALA A 12 29.75 -15.30 -43.21
N LEU A 13 30.37 -16.10 -42.34
CA LEU A 13 29.79 -16.47 -41.05
C LEU A 13 29.69 -15.18 -40.18
N LEU A 14 28.49 -14.70 -39.98
CA LEU A 14 28.19 -13.81 -38.89
C LEU A 14 28.20 -14.63 -37.57
N VAL A 15 29.30 -14.56 -36.84
CA VAL A 15 29.34 -14.95 -35.45
C VAL A 15 28.63 -13.86 -34.68
N ALA A 16 27.35 -14.10 -34.37
CA ALA A 16 26.63 -13.31 -33.36
C ALA A 16 27.31 -13.57 -32.01
N GLY A 17 28.15 -12.64 -31.60
CA GLY A 17 28.66 -12.61 -30.24
C GLY A 17 27.47 -12.41 -29.26
N LEU A 18 27.02 -13.50 -28.65
CA LEU A 18 26.27 -13.40 -27.42
C LEU A 18 27.20 -12.75 -26.40
N THR A 19 27.02 -11.47 -26.16
CA THR A 19 27.46 -10.85 -24.93
C THR A 19 26.64 -11.47 -23.81
N VAL A 20 27.19 -12.49 -23.16
CA VAL A 20 26.74 -12.93 -21.86
C VAL A 20 26.93 -11.72 -20.94
N LEU A 21 25.85 -10.98 -20.68
CA LEU A 21 25.82 -10.08 -19.55
C LEU A 21 26.24 -10.92 -18.33
N PRO A 22 27.19 -10.45 -17.51
CA PRO A 22 27.49 -11.13 -16.27
C PRO A 22 26.15 -11.27 -15.54
N ALA A 23 25.77 -12.51 -15.23
CA ALA A 23 24.68 -12.77 -14.30
C ALA A 23 24.96 -11.85 -13.10
N ALA A 24 24.03 -10.96 -12.81
CA ALA A 24 24.06 -10.21 -11.58
C ALA A 24 24.29 -11.29 -10.51
N THR A 25 25.43 -11.24 -9.85
CA THR A 25 25.68 -12.09 -8.72
C THR A 25 24.53 -11.81 -7.80
N ALA A 26 23.62 -12.79 -7.67
CA ALA A 26 22.62 -12.77 -6.63
C ALA A 26 23.40 -12.42 -5.36
N HIS A 27 23.25 -11.18 -4.90
CA HIS A 27 23.80 -10.80 -3.61
C HIS A 27 23.12 -11.79 -2.67
N ALA A 28 23.95 -12.65 -2.08
CA ALA A 28 23.46 -13.57 -1.11
C ALA A 28 22.61 -12.78 -0.12
N ALA A 29 21.31 -13.04 -0.13
CA ALA A 29 20.38 -12.69 0.95
C ALA A 29 20.83 -13.38 2.27
N ALA A 30 22.15 -13.56 2.41
CA ALA A 30 22.69 -14.57 3.30
C ALA A 30 22.86 -14.06 4.73
N ASP A 31 23.05 -12.78 4.97
CA ASP A 31 23.32 -12.34 6.34
C ASP A 31 22.16 -11.59 7.00
N GLY A 32 21.36 -10.81 6.26
CA GLY A 32 20.23 -10.09 6.83
C GLY A 32 19.14 -11.01 7.40
N GLN A 33 18.83 -12.12 6.73
CA GLN A 33 17.87 -13.10 7.25
C GLN A 33 18.34 -13.77 8.56
N ASN A 34 19.62 -13.69 8.90
CA ASN A 34 20.18 -14.21 10.14
C ASN A 34 20.32 -13.17 11.25
N LEU A 35 20.00 -11.89 11.01
CA LEU A 35 19.97 -10.88 12.06
C LEU A 35 18.76 -11.09 12.98
N GLY A 36 18.83 -10.49 14.16
CA GLY A 36 17.82 -10.67 15.21
C GLY A 36 18.22 -11.68 16.29
N GLY A 37 17.35 -11.84 17.28
CA GLY A 37 17.48 -12.85 18.32
C GLY A 37 16.83 -14.17 17.89
N ARG A 38 17.61 -15.24 17.72
CA ARG A 38 17.11 -16.51 17.15
C ARG A 38 17.59 -17.73 17.91
N TYR A 39 16.68 -18.70 18.07
CA TYR A 39 17.05 -20.04 18.51
C TYR A 39 17.86 -20.76 17.42
N ASP A 40 18.78 -21.61 17.85
CA ASP A 40 19.30 -22.68 16.98
C ASP A 40 18.22 -23.75 16.71
N ALA A 41 18.51 -24.67 15.79
CA ALA A 41 17.55 -25.71 15.38
C ALA A 41 17.12 -26.62 16.55
N THR A 42 17.96 -26.79 17.57
CA THR A 42 17.69 -27.60 18.75
C THR A 42 17.07 -26.82 19.91
N ARG A 43 16.97 -25.50 19.77
CA ARG A 43 16.54 -24.57 20.83
C ARG A 43 17.35 -24.63 22.10
N THR A 44 18.60 -25.01 21.99
CA THR A 44 19.53 -25.06 23.11
C THR A 44 20.33 -23.78 23.26
N ASN A 45 20.47 -23.01 22.22
CA ASN A 45 21.14 -21.72 22.21
C ASN A 45 20.25 -20.63 21.55
N VAL A 46 20.54 -19.39 21.94
CA VAL A 46 20.02 -18.17 21.27
C VAL A 46 21.21 -17.38 20.77
N THR A 47 21.20 -17.04 19.49
CA THR A 47 22.15 -16.11 18.89
C THR A 47 21.48 -14.77 18.71
N PHE A 48 22.12 -13.70 19.20
CA PHE A 48 21.70 -12.31 19.00
C PHE A 48 22.66 -11.66 18.01
N ARG A 49 22.13 -11.05 16.95
CA ARG A 49 22.92 -10.41 15.89
C ARG A 49 22.26 -9.07 15.50
N VAL A 50 23.08 -8.00 15.45
CA VAL A 50 22.62 -6.67 15.07
C VAL A 50 23.72 -5.95 14.29
N PHE A 51 23.32 -5.13 13.29
CA PHE A 51 24.25 -4.30 12.54
C PHE A 51 24.49 -2.95 13.23
N SER A 52 25.75 -2.51 13.28
CA SER A 52 26.15 -1.12 13.52
C SER A 52 27.59 -0.88 13.06
N ALA A 53 27.76 0.03 12.09
CA ALA A 53 29.07 0.42 11.57
C ALA A 53 29.83 1.37 12.53
N HIS A 54 29.11 2.17 13.30
CA HIS A 54 29.70 3.23 14.12
C HIS A 54 29.76 2.92 15.62
N ALA A 55 29.07 1.87 16.09
CA ALA A 55 29.20 1.47 17.49
C ALA A 55 30.63 1.03 17.81
N THR A 56 31.09 1.35 19.03
CA THR A 56 32.37 0.88 19.59
C THR A 56 32.17 -0.25 20.59
N ARG A 57 30.96 -0.43 21.09
CA ARG A 57 30.53 -1.54 21.95
C ARG A 57 29.01 -1.70 21.86
N ILE A 58 28.56 -2.96 21.82
CA ILE A 58 27.15 -3.32 21.96
C ILE A 58 27.01 -4.43 23.00
N THR A 59 25.99 -4.37 23.83
CA THR A 59 25.55 -5.44 24.72
C THR A 59 24.11 -5.79 24.45
N VAL A 60 23.74 -7.06 24.57
CA VAL A 60 22.34 -7.51 24.64
C VAL A 60 21.96 -7.67 26.11
N SER A 61 20.87 -7.01 26.50
CA SER A 61 20.25 -7.19 27.82
C SER A 61 19.05 -8.14 27.67
N VAL A 62 18.92 -9.12 28.57
CA VAL A 62 17.84 -10.12 28.56
C VAL A 62 16.96 -9.97 29.79
N TYR A 63 15.65 -10.17 29.58
CA TYR A 63 14.60 -9.89 30.55
C TYR A 63 13.67 -11.10 30.72
N ALA A 64 13.08 -11.25 31.91
CA ALA A 64 12.06 -12.24 32.22
C ALA A 64 10.63 -11.72 32.04
N ALA A 65 10.47 -10.40 31.86
CA ALA A 65 9.17 -9.74 31.67
C ALA A 65 9.24 -8.70 30.54
N ALA A 66 8.11 -8.44 29.92
CA ALA A 66 7.96 -7.44 28.87
C ALA A 66 8.32 -6.03 29.36
N SER A 67 7.82 -5.64 30.55
CA SER A 67 8.04 -4.33 31.16
C SER A 67 8.08 -4.43 32.70
N GLY A 68 8.40 -3.31 33.37
CA GLY A 68 8.37 -3.17 34.82
C GLY A 68 9.52 -3.84 35.58
N GLN A 69 10.48 -4.45 34.87
CA GLN A 69 11.63 -5.13 35.48
C GLN A 69 12.93 -4.73 34.78
N GLN A 70 14.02 -4.73 35.57
CA GLN A 70 15.36 -4.60 35.03
C GLN A 70 15.84 -5.91 34.38
N GLU A 71 16.86 -5.82 33.53
CA GLU A 71 17.48 -6.99 32.92
C GLU A 71 17.99 -7.99 33.93
N LYS A 72 17.87 -9.25 33.59
CA LYS A 72 18.42 -10.37 34.40
C LYS A 72 19.89 -10.62 34.15
N ALA A 73 20.33 -10.36 32.90
CA ALA A 73 21.76 -10.47 32.51
C ALA A 73 22.00 -9.59 31.27
N SER A 74 23.28 -9.29 31.04
CA SER A 74 23.77 -8.60 29.86
C SER A 74 25.00 -9.30 29.32
N TYR A 75 25.08 -9.44 27.98
CA TYR A 75 26.18 -10.11 27.29
C TYR A 75 26.76 -9.16 26.23
N VAL A 76 28.11 -9.11 26.18
CA VAL A 76 28.85 -8.31 25.20
C VAL A 76 28.81 -9.02 23.86
N LEU A 77 28.57 -8.26 22.76
CA LEU A 77 28.65 -8.75 21.41
C LEU A 77 30.05 -8.50 20.84
N THR A 78 30.46 -9.37 19.92
CA THR A 78 31.68 -9.24 19.13
C THR A 78 31.33 -8.78 17.72
N ARG A 79 32.05 -7.77 17.22
CA ARG A 79 31.89 -7.21 15.84
C ARG A 79 32.71 -8.05 14.86
N ASP A 80 32.12 -8.39 13.73
CA ASP A 80 32.83 -9.00 12.59
C ASP A 80 33.24 -7.96 11.53
N ALA A 81 33.80 -8.42 10.41
CA ALA A 81 34.27 -7.55 9.33
C ALA A 81 33.15 -6.90 8.50
N ALA A 82 31.92 -7.37 8.67
CA ALA A 82 30.73 -6.84 8.02
C ALA A 82 29.93 -5.90 8.94
N ASP A 83 30.53 -5.45 10.04
CA ASP A 83 29.91 -4.58 11.04
C ASP A 83 28.70 -5.23 11.77
N ILE A 84 28.63 -6.55 11.73
CA ILE A 84 27.62 -7.32 12.45
C ILE A 84 28.16 -7.69 13.83
N TRP A 85 27.43 -7.28 14.84
CA TRP A 85 27.70 -7.58 16.22
C TRP A 85 26.92 -8.83 16.65
N SER A 86 27.57 -9.81 17.24
CA SER A 86 26.92 -11.06 17.59
C SER A 86 27.42 -11.66 18.91
N THR A 87 26.53 -12.43 19.55
CA THR A 87 26.85 -13.33 20.68
C THR A 87 25.86 -14.48 20.70
N THR A 88 26.33 -15.65 21.18
CA THR A 88 25.47 -16.83 21.37
C THR A 88 25.44 -17.19 22.83
N VAL A 89 24.27 -17.37 23.41
CA VAL A 89 24.06 -17.70 24.82
C VAL A 89 23.22 -18.97 24.92
N SER A 90 23.63 -19.94 25.73
CA SER A 90 22.83 -21.15 25.93
C SER A 90 21.51 -20.81 26.68
N VAL A 91 20.42 -21.49 26.31
CA VAL A 91 19.15 -21.36 27.03
C VAL A 91 19.31 -21.75 28.51
N ALA A 92 20.18 -22.72 28.81
CA ALA A 92 20.48 -23.08 30.18
C ALA A 92 21.13 -21.93 30.98
N THR A 93 22.06 -21.19 30.36
CA THR A 93 22.66 -19.98 30.95
C THR A 93 21.62 -18.89 31.19
N LEU A 94 20.73 -18.64 30.24
CA LEU A 94 19.64 -17.66 30.38
C LEU A 94 18.68 -18.03 31.53
N ARG A 95 18.34 -19.32 31.65
CA ARG A 95 17.51 -19.82 32.76
C ARG A 95 18.17 -19.65 34.10
N ALA A 96 19.44 -19.98 34.18
CA ALA A 96 20.26 -19.79 35.41
C ALA A 96 20.37 -18.30 35.79
N ALA A 97 20.37 -17.40 34.81
CA ALA A 97 20.34 -15.96 35.01
C ALA A 97 18.96 -15.40 35.43
N GLY A 98 17.92 -16.23 35.53
CA GLY A 98 16.60 -15.83 35.99
C GLY A 98 15.60 -15.48 34.84
N VAL A 99 15.81 -16.03 33.62
CA VAL A 99 14.87 -15.95 32.47
C VAL A 99 14.28 -17.35 32.24
N PRO A 100 13.28 -17.79 33.02
CA PRO A 100 12.80 -19.17 32.99
C PRO A 100 11.86 -19.49 31.80
N GLY A 101 11.24 -18.50 31.21
CA GLY A 101 10.20 -18.64 30.16
C GLY A 101 10.57 -17.91 28.87
N THR A 102 9.70 -17.02 28.45
CA THR A 102 9.89 -16.15 27.30
C THR A 102 11.14 -15.31 27.46
N ILE A 103 11.96 -15.25 26.41
CA ILE A 103 13.18 -14.45 26.38
C ILE A 103 12.84 -13.12 25.72
N PHE A 104 12.79 -12.05 26.53
CA PHE A 104 12.72 -10.68 26.06
C PHE A 104 14.12 -10.09 26.01
N TYR A 105 14.44 -9.28 25.00
CA TYR A 105 15.76 -8.71 24.83
C TYR A 105 15.74 -7.34 24.16
N GLY A 106 16.83 -6.59 24.34
CA GLY A 106 17.13 -5.35 23.66
C GLY A 106 18.61 -5.05 23.73
N TYR A 107 19.07 -4.06 23.00
CA TYR A 107 20.47 -3.69 22.92
C TYR A 107 20.79 -2.40 23.67
N ARG A 108 22.04 -2.28 24.15
CA ARG A 108 22.63 -1.00 24.56
C ARG A 108 23.89 -0.80 23.75
N ALA A 109 24.08 0.42 23.23
CA ALA A 109 25.17 0.74 22.34
C ALA A 109 25.94 1.98 22.80
N TRP A 110 27.25 1.92 22.62
CA TRP A 110 28.20 3.02 22.80
C TRP A 110 28.88 3.32 21.48
N GLY A 111 29.28 4.58 21.27
CA GLY A 111 29.95 4.99 20.05
C GLY A 111 30.76 6.27 20.25
N PRO A 112 31.19 6.95 19.16
CA PRO A 112 32.11 8.06 19.24
C PRO A 112 31.61 9.22 20.11
N ASN A 113 30.30 9.50 20.08
CA ASN A 113 29.70 10.58 20.86
C ASN A 113 29.54 10.23 22.35
N TRP A 114 29.58 8.93 22.69
CA TRP A 114 29.53 8.42 24.06
C TRP A 114 30.40 7.16 24.16
N PRO A 115 31.75 7.30 24.31
CA PRO A 115 32.67 6.18 24.47
C PRO A 115 32.33 5.33 25.69
N TYR A 116 32.63 4.01 25.60
CA TYR A 116 32.48 3.11 26.73
C TYR A 116 33.52 3.44 27.80
N ASP A 117 33.04 3.64 29.03
CA ASP A 117 33.85 3.74 30.24
C ASP A 117 33.49 2.57 31.20
N PRO A 118 34.45 1.80 31.69
CA PRO A 118 34.18 0.70 32.62
C PRO A 118 33.47 1.11 33.91
N ALA A 119 33.55 2.37 34.30
CA ALA A 119 32.84 2.92 35.46
C ALA A 119 31.40 3.33 35.16
N TRP A 120 30.95 3.19 33.88
CA TRP A 120 29.57 3.51 33.53
C TRP A 120 28.59 2.58 34.24
N THR A 121 27.55 3.17 34.79
CA THR A 121 26.37 2.49 35.35
C THR A 121 25.09 3.06 34.76
N LYS A 122 24.03 2.28 34.75
CA LYS A 122 22.73 2.72 34.28
C LYS A 122 22.27 4.00 34.98
N GLY A 123 21.77 4.98 34.22
CA GLY A 123 21.39 6.28 34.75
C GLY A 123 22.56 7.24 34.94
N SER A 124 23.80 6.84 34.71
CA SER A 124 24.94 7.73 34.80
C SER A 124 25.25 8.41 33.46
N GLN A 125 26.05 9.47 33.51
CA GLN A 125 26.61 10.14 32.33
C GLN A 125 28.11 9.87 32.18
N THR A 126 28.65 8.84 32.84
CA THR A 126 30.06 8.44 32.74
C THR A 126 30.38 8.10 31.27
N GLY A 127 31.47 8.68 30.74
CA GLY A 127 31.91 8.52 29.37
C GLY A 127 31.14 9.45 28.37
N PHE A 128 30.16 10.24 28.81
CA PHE A 128 29.42 11.13 27.92
C PHE A 128 30.30 12.22 27.29
N GLY A 129 30.28 12.36 25.98
CA GLY A 129 30.93 13.44 25.23
C GLY A 129 29.93 14.49 24.74
N THR A 130 28.99 14.06 23.92
CA THR A 130 27.93 14.94 23.35
C THR A 130 26.69 14.12 22.99
N ASP A 131 25.51 14.75 22.91
CA ASP A 131 24.29 14.07 22.47
C ASP A 131 24.32 13.71 20.97
N VAL A 132 25.01 14.52 20.17
CA VAL A 132 25.27 14.28 18.75
C VAL A 132 26.67 14.77 18.40
N ASP A 133 27.45 13.99 17.66
CA ASP A 133 28.77 14.39 17.18
C ASP A 133 28.70 14.97 15.74
N ALA A 134 29.85 15.39 15.20
CA ALA A 134 29.95 15.96 13.87
C ALA A 134 29.59 14.98 12.72
N ALA A 135 29.64 13.66 12.99
CA ALA A 135 29.23 12.62 12.04
C ALA A 135 27.73 12.29 12.13
N GLY A 136 27.04 12.82 13.14
CA GLY A 136 25.62 12.56 13.36
C GLY A 136 25.35 11.34 14.28
N ASN A 137 26.36 10.80 14.95
CA ASN A 137 26.18 9.70 15.89
C ASN A 137 25.41 10.16 17.13
N ARG A 138 24.45 9.34 17.60
CA ARG A 138 23.55 9.62 18.73
C ARG A 138 23.49 8.48 19.74
N PHE A 139 24.58 7.75 19.94
CA PHE A 139 24.63 6.67 20.91
C PHE A 139 24.31 7.16 22.33
N ASN A 140 23.45 6.43 23.04
CA ASN A 140 23.14 6.66 24.45
C ASN A 140 22.89 5.32 25.16
N PRO A 141 23.85 4.82 25.97
CA PRO A 141 23.72 3.52 26.60
C PRO A 141 22.63 3.43 27.67
N ASN A 142 22.05 4.55 28.10
CA ASN A 142 20.92 4.56 29.01
C ASN A 142 19.58 4.21 28.28
N LYS A 143 19.55 4.27 26.94
CA LYS A 143 18.38 3.89 26.17
C LYS A 143 18.50 2.43 25.76
N LEU A 144 17.51 1.60 26.16
CA LEU A 144 17.39 0.25 25.63
C LEU A 144 16.82 0.32 24.21
N LEU A 145 17.48 -0.35 23.27
CA LEU A 145 17.18 -0.29 21.85
C LEU A 145 16.50 -1.59 21.40
N LEU A 146 15.35 -1.46 20.76
CA LEU A 146 14.64 -2.56 20.11
C LEU A 146 15.48 -3.07 18.94
N ASP A 147 15.50 -4.38 18.75
CA ASP A 147 16.14 -5.01 17.60
C ASP A 147 15.36 -4.72 16.32
N PRO A 148 15.96 -4.09 15.29
CA PRO A 148 15.31 -3.86 13.99
C PRO A 148 14.83 -5.13 13.29
N TYR A 149 15.43 -6.29 13.60
CA TYR A 149 15.09 -7.59 13.00
C TYR A 149 14.27 -8.49 13.94
N ALA A 150 13.71 -7.97 15.03
CA ALA A 150 12.82 -8.73 15.90
C ALA A 150 11.61 -9.23 15.10
N ARG A 151 11.25 -10.51 15.28
CA ARG A 151 10.08 -11.12 14.61
C ARG A 151 8.79 -10.95 15.41
N GLU A 152 8.90 -10.52 16.64
CA GLU A 152 7.82 -10.18 17.55
C GLU A 152 8.35 -9.25 18.61
N ILE A 153 7.53 -8.27 19.03
CA ILE A 153 7.87 -7.34 20.11
C ILE A 153 6.89 -7.43 21.27
N SER A 154 7.31 -6.96 22.43
CA SER A 154 6.55 -7.11 23.69
C SER A 154 5.38 -6.15 23.81
N HIS A 155 5.53 -4.91 23.41
CA HIS A 155 4.56 -3.80 23.50
C HIS A 155 5.10 -2.61 22.71
N ASP A 156 4.31 -1.57 22.52
CA ASP A 156 4.78 -0.29 21.96
C ASP A 156 5.46 0.60 23.02
N THR A 157 5.73 1.87 22.68
CA THR A 157 6.36 2.82 23.60
C THR A 157 5.39 3.40 24.64
N ALA A 158 4.08 3.33 24.42
CA ALA A 158 3.06 3.84 25.33
C ALA A 158 2.69 2.78 26.37
N ILE A 159 3.21 2.90 27.57
CA ILE A 159 2.84 2.08 28.74
C ILE A 159 2.45 2.99 29.90
N PRO A 160 1.63 2.53 30.87
CA PRO A 160 1.09 3.37 31.93
C PRO A 160 2.11 4.20 32.71
N ASP A 161 3.32 3.65 32.93
CA ASP A 161 4.37 4.29 33.71
C ASP A 161 5.43 5.00 32.86
N ALA A 162 5.32 4.99 31.52
CA ALA A 162 6.23 5.66 30.61
C ALA A 162 5.59 6.92 30.03
N THR A 163 6.39 7.96 29.88
CA THR A 163 6.04 9.13 29.09
C THR A 163 6.84 9.14 27.79
N ALA A 164 6.31 9.75 26.75
CA ALA A 164 7.05 9.87 25.47
C ALA A 164 8.44 10.48 25.65
N THR A 165 8.62 11.34 26.66
CA THR A 165 9.90 11.97 26.97
C THR A 165 10.95 11.05 27.58
N ASP A 166 10.58 9.88 28.12
CA ASP A 166 11.55 8.95 28.72
C ASP A 166 12.51 8.36 27.68
N TYR A 167 12.05 8.24 26.43
CA TYR A 167 12.87 7.78 25.29
C TYR A 167 13.75 8.89 24.72
N SER A 168 13.57 10.14 25.14
CA SER A 168 14.28 11.30 24.58
C SER A 168 15.73 11.36 25.08
N THR A 169 16.57 11.99 24.27
CA THR A 169 17.93 12.43 24.64
C THR A 169 17.91 13.91 25.04
N GLY A 170 19.08 14.54 25.07
CA GLY A 170 19.26 15.92 25.50
C GLY A 170 19.49 16.05 27.00
N PRO A 171 19.88 17.26 27.47
CA PRO A 171 20.33 17.49 28.87
C PRO A 171 19.36 17.01 29.93
N ALA A 172 18.08 17.14 29.70
CA ALA A 172 17.05 16.79 30.68
C ALA A 172 16.79 15.28 30.80
N ARG A 173 17.07 14.49 29.75
CA ARG A 173 16.64 13.10 29.64
C ARG A 173 17.73 12.08 29.29
N ARG A 174 18.95 12.53 28.95
CA ARG A 174 20.03 11.61 28.55
C ARG A 174 20.39 10.53 29.57
N ALA A 175 20.22 10.84 30.86
CA ALA A 175 20.48 9.91 31.96
C ALA A 175 19.28 9.00 32.30
N ALA A 176 18.10 9.20 31.71
CA ALA A 176 16.95 8.34 31.98
C ALA A 176 17.20 6.93 31.39
N ASP A 177 17.22 5.91 32.26
CA ASP A 177 17.32 4.52 31.86
C ASP A 177 15.98 3.95 31.45
N THR A 178 15.86 3.53 30.17
CA THR A 178 14.62 2.96 29.62
C THR A 178 14.53 1.44 29.72
N GLY A 179 15.50 0.77 30.33
CA GLY A 179 15.58 -0.71 30.35
C GLY A 179 14.33 -1.41 30.87
N ALA A 180 13.64 -0.82 31.87
CA ALA A 180 12.44 -1.41 32.44
C ALA A 180 11.19 -1.20 31.57
N ILE A 181 11.14 -0.12 30.76
CA ILE A 181 9.94 0.37 30.09
C ILE A 181 9.97 0.22 28.56
N ALA A 182 11.15 0.17 27.93
CA ALA A 182 11.28 0.11 26.50
C ALA A 182 10.71 -1.18 25.90
N PRO A 183 10.14 -1.12 24.68
CA PRO A 183 9.75 -2.31 23.95
C PRO A 183 10.95 -3.25 23.75
N LYS A 184 10.69 -4.53 23.76
CA LYS A 184 11.71 -5.59 23.69
C LYS A 184 11.39 -6.56 22.57
N GLY A 185 12.40 -7.03 21.86
CA GLY A 185 12.26 -8.18 20.98
C GLY A 185 11.92 -9.43 21.79
N ILE A 186 11.14 -10.33 21.20
CA ILE A 186 10.81 -11.64 21.74
C ILE A 186 11.51 -12.70 20.89
N VAL A 187 12.27 -13.59 21.52
CA VAL A 187 12.82 -14.75 20.82
C VAL A 187 11.72 -15.78 20.63
N ILE A 188 11.23 -15.92 19.40
CA ILE A 188 10.16 -16.87 19.06
C ILE A 188 10.71 -18.18 18.48
N ALA A 189 9.99 -19.26 18.73
CA ALA A 189 10.29 -20.55 18.10
C ALA A 189 9.96 -20.51 16.60
N PRO A 190 10.65 -21.28 15.74
CA PRO A 190 10.24 -21.44 14.35
C PRO A 190 8.78 -21.90 14.25
N ASP A 191 8.03 -21.25 13.36
CA ASP A 191 6.62 -21.53 13.12
C ASP A 191 6.45 -22.35 11.84
N THR A 192 5.58 -23.38 11.89
CA THR A 192 5.28 -24.26 10.75
C THR A 192 3.88 -24.07 10.18
N THR A 193 3.15 -23.06 10.61
CA THR A 193 1.82 -22.73 10.06
C THR A 193 1.95 -22.43 8.57
N GLY A 194 1.15 -23.13 7.75
CA GLY A 194 1.10 -22.90 6.30
C GLY A 194 0.29 -21.66 5.93
N THR A 195 0.60 -21.06 4.80
CA THR A 195 -0.09 -19.90 4.23
C THR A 195 -1.02 -20.24 3.05
N GLY A 196 -1.20 -21.55 2.74
CA GLY A 196 -1.96 -21.98 1.56
C GLY A 196 -1.19 -21.84 0.27
N THR A 197 -1.88 -22.03 -0.85
CA THR A 197 -1.32 -21.87 -2.20
C THR A 197 -1.59 -20.45 -2.70
N LYS A 198 -0.54 -19.71 -3.03
CA LYS A 198 -0.64 -18.36 -3.57
C LYS A 198 -1.42 -18.33 -4.89
N PRO A 199 -2.38 -17.42 -5.06
CA PRO A 199 -3.01 -17.22 -6.36
C PRO A 199 -2.00 -16.69 -7.39
N THR A 200 -1.98 -17.29 -8.59
CA THR A 200 -1.07 -16.91 -9.67
C THR A 200 -1.74 -16.04 -10.74
N ARG A 201 -2.93 -15.54 -10.47
CA ARG A 201 -3.72 -14.70 -11.39
C ARG A 201 -2.94 -13.45 -11.81
N PRO A 202 -3.03 -13.04 -13.11
CA PRO A 202 -2.45 -11.79 -13.58
C PRO A 202 -3.01 -10.58 -12.81
N PHE A 203 -2.18 -9.57 -12.57
CA PHE A 203 -2.60 -8.38 -11.83
C PHE A 203 -3.72 -7.60 -12.55
N LYS A 204 -3.72 -7.57 -13.90
CA LYS A 204 -4.81 -6.99 -14.72
C LYS A 204 -6.19 -7.57 -14.42
N ASP A 205 -6.26 -8.76 -13.87
CA ASP A 205 -7.51 -9.47 -13.56
C ASP A 205 -7.92 -9.29 -12.09
N ASP A 206 -7.17 -8.51 -11.33
CA ASP A 206 -7.52 -8.22 -9.93
C ASP A 206 -8.55 -7.09 -9.80
N VAL A 207 -9.34 -7.20 -8.77
CA VAL A 207 -10.15 -6.14 -8.17
C VAL A 207 -9.71 -6.07 -6.72
N THR A 208 -9.04 -4.98 -6.37
CA THR A 208 -8.43 -4.81 -5.05
C THR A 208 -9.41 -4.15 -4.07
N TYR A 209 -9.39 -4.62 -2.83
CA TYR A 209 -10.19 -4.08 -1.73
C TYR A 209 -9.26 -3.61 -0.62
N GLU A 210 -9.09 -2.28 -0.49
CA GLU A 210 -8.30 -1.66 0.55
C GLU A 210 -9.08 -1.60 1.86
N VAL A 211 -8.49 -2.05 2.98
CA VAL A 211 -9.22 -2.04 4.26
C VAL A 211 -8.29 -2.06 5.47
N ASN A 212 -8.68 -1.33 6.54
CA ASN A 212 -8.08 -1.52 7.86
C ASN A 212 -8.54 -2.87 8.45
N LEU A 213 -7.60 -3.68 8.91
CA LEU A 213 -7.87 -5.03 9.40
C LEU A 213 -8.85 -5.05 10.58
N ARG A 214 -8.66 -4.15 11.55
CA ARG A 214 -9.56 -4.03 12.71
C ARG A 214 -10.95 -3.57 12.29
N GLY A 215 -11.01 -2.56 11.43
CA GLY A 215 -12.26 -2.02 10.91
C GLY A 215 -13.10 -3.03 10.12
N LEU A 216 -12.44 -3.98 9.46
CA LEU A 216 -13.14 -5.01 8.68
C LEU A 216 -14.14 -5.79 9.51
N THR A 217 -13.85 -6.13 10.76
CA THR A 217 -14.69 -7.06 11.53
C THR A 217 -15.15 -6.55 12.89
N ARG A 218 -14.66 -5.41 13.36
CA ARG A 218 -14.90 -4.95 14.74
C ARG A 218 -16.38 -4.74 15.05
N ASN A 219 -17.16 -4.27 14.07
CA ASN A 219 -18.62 -4.08 14.18
C ASN A 219 -19.45 -5.32 13.82
N ASP A 220 -18.84 -6.44 13.43
CA ASP A 220 -19.60 -7.56 12.91
C ASP A 220 -20.20 -8.44 14.01
N PRO A 221 -21.52 -8.43 14.22
CA PRO A 221 -22.16 -9.28 15.22
C PRO A 221 -22.10 -10.78 14.87
N GLY A 222 -21.87 -11.12 13.59
CA GLY A 222 -21.75 -12.52 13.12
C GLY A 222 -20.40 -13.15 13.45
N ILE A 223 -19.41 -12.36 13.90
CA ILE A 223 -18.08 -12.85 14.29
C ILE A 223 -18.00 -12.97 15.82
N PRO A 224 -17.42 -14.06 16.36
CA PRO A 224 -17.24 -14.21 17.81
C PRO A 224 -16.48 -13.02 18.42
N ALA A 225 -16.98 -12.47 19.52
CA ALA A 225 -16.50 -11.23 20.12
C ALA A 225 -14.98 -11.24 20.41
N GLY A 226 -14.41 -12.39 20.80
CA GLY A 226 -12.99 -12.52 21.14
C GLY A 226 -12.03 -12.42 19.95
N VAL A 227 -12.55 -12.49 18.72
CA VAL A 227 -11.70 -12.41 17.50
C VAL A 227 -12.10 -11.24 16.57
N ARG A 228 -13.07 -10.41 16.96
CA ARG A 228 -13.41 -9.20 16.18
C ARG A 228 -12.26 -8.22 16.15
N GLY A 229 -11.92 -7.74 14.96
CA GLY A 229 -10.82 -6.81 14.75
C GLY A 229 -9.44 -7.46 14.83
N THR A 230 -9.36 -8.78 14.66
CA THR A 230 -8.10 -9.55 14.67
C THR A 230 -7.87 -10.28 13.35
N TYR A 231 -6.66 -10.83 13.16
CA TYR A 231 -6.33 -11.70 12.01
C TYR A 231 -7.32 -12.87 11.88
N ALA A 232 -7.65 -13.52 13.01
CA ALA A 232 -8.63 -14.61 13.03
C ALA A 232 -10.03 -14.13 12.62
N GLY A 233 -10.43 -12.94 13.02
CA GLY A 233 -11.69 -12.34 12.58
C GLY A 233 -11.70 -12.00 11.10
N ALA A 234 -10.62 -11.42 10.59
CA ALA A 234 -10.47 -11.09 9.17
C ALA A 234 -10.51 -12.36 8.29
N ALA A 235 -9.88 -13.46 8.72
CA ALA A 235 -9.94 -14.75 8.03
C ALA A 235 -11.38 -15.22 7.76
N LEU A 236 -12.32 -14.96 8.68
CA LEU A 236 -13.73 -15.31 8.52
C LEU A 236 -14.47 -14.48 7.46
N LYS A 237 -13.83 -13.41 6.94
CA LYS A 237 -14.40 -12.56 5.87
C LYS A 237 -13.92 -12.92 4.47
N ALA A 238 -13.00 -13.86 4.31
CA ALA A 238 -12.53 -14.30 3.01
C ALA A 238 -13.69 -14.73 2.09
N GLY A 239 -14.68 -15.48 2.61
CA GLY A 239 -15.88 -15.89 1.86
C GLY A 239 -16.76 -14.70 1.44
N TYR A 240 -16.93 -13.70 2.30
CA TYR A 240 -17.68 -12.48 1.96
C TYR A 240 -17.00 -11.72 0.82
N LEU A 241 -15.71 -11.43 0.94
CA LEU A 241 -14.97 -10.69 -0.10
C LEU A 241 -14.94 -11.46 -1.42
N SER A 242 -14.76 -12.78 -1.38
CA SER A 242 -14.88 -13.63 -2.58
C SER A 242 -16.28 -13.56 -3.20
N SER A 243 -17.34 -13.55 -2.41
CA SER A 243 -18.73 -13.42 -2.90
C SER A 243 -19.03 -12.04 -3.49
N LEU A 244 -18.41 -10.98 -2.96
CA LEU A 244 -18.47 -9.63 -3.52
C LEU A 244 -17.75 -9.56 -4.89
N GLY A 245 -16.86 -10.51 -5.17
CA GLY A 245 -16.08 -10.59 -6.40
C GLY A 245 -14.64 -10.09 -6.26
N ILE A 246 -14.24 -9.71 -5.06
CA ILE A 246 -12.87 -9.27 -4.73
C ILE A 246 -11.87 -10.39 -4.98
N THR A 247 -10.70 -10.02 -5.49
CA THR A 247 -9.66 -10.97 -5.87
C THR A 247 -8.31 -10.66 -5.23
N ALA A 248 -8.14 -9.47 -4.66
CA ALA A 248 -7.03 -9.10 -3.83
C ALA A 248 -7.53 -8.22 -2.67
N VAL A 249 -7.05 -8.47 -1.47
CA VAL A 249 -7.27 -7.57 -0.32
C VAL A 249 -5.97 -6.84 -0.02
N GLU A 250 -6.05 -5.52 0.13
CA GLU A 250 -4.94 -4.66 0.52
C GLU A 250 -5.22 -4.16 1.94
N PHE A 251 -4.47 -4.69 2.89
CA PHE A 251 -4.60 -4.27 4.28
C PHE A 251 -3.72 -3.05 4.54
N LEU A 252 -4.28 -2.02 5.20
CA LEU A 252 -3.49 -0.96 5.82
C LEU A 252 -2.41 -1.57 6.72
N PRO A 253 -1.38 -0.82 7.16
CA PRO A 253 -0.17 -1.40 7.74
C PRO A 253 -0.42 -2.47 8.79
N LEU A 254 0.20 -3.63 8.59
CA LEU A 254 0.16 -4.78 9.49
C LEU A 254 1.53 -5.09 10.12
N GLN A 255 2.55 -4.30 9.81
CA GLN A 255 3.80 -4.28 10.55
C GLN A 255 3.55 -3.70 11.93
N GLU A 256 4.29 -4.17 12.95
CA GLU A 256 4.14 -3.67 14.31
C GLU A 256 4.27 -2.15 14.34
N THR A 257 3.24 -1.47 14.87
CA THR A 257 3.13 -0.03 14.84
C THR A 257 2.96 0.55 16.25
N GLN A 258 3.28 1.83 16.41
CA GLN A 258 2.99 2.56 17.61
C GLN A 258 1.51 2.94 17.63
N ASN A 259 0.80 2.54 18.68
CA ASN A 259 -0.64 2.72 18.84
C ASN A 259 -1.01 3.75 19.90
N ASP A 260 -0.04 4.50 20.41
CA ASP A 260 -0.19 5.48 21.49
C ASP A 260 -0.93 4.92 22.71
N GLY A 261 -2.21 5.25 22.86
CA GLY A 261 -2.99 4.79 24.00
C GLY A 261 -3.64 3.42 23.87
N ASN A 262 -3.68 2.81 22.68
CA ASN A 262 -4.52 1.62 22.44
C ASN A 262 -4.01 0.37 23.17
N ASP A 263 -2.70 0.21 23.30
CA ASP A 263 -2.11 -0.91 24.04
C ASP A 263 -2.37 -0.82 25.54
N THR A 264 -2.51 0.40 26.06
CA THR A 264 -2.76 0.65 27.48
C THR A 264 -4.23 0.80 27.81
N ASN A 265 -5.03 1.28 26.85
CA ASN A 265 -6.47 1.40 26.95
C ASN A 265 -7.15 1.15 25.60
N PRO A 266 -7.44 -0.11 25.25
CA PRO A 266 -8.05 -0.47 23.96
C PRO A 266 -9.46 0.06 23.75
N THR A 267 -10.05 0.72 24.76
CA THR A 267 -11.34 1.42 24.67
C THR A 267 -11.19 2.94 24.68
N SER A 268 -9.97 3.45 24.52
CA SER A 268 -9.70 4.90 24.46
C SER A 268 -10.50 5.54 23.34
N THR A 269 -11.07 6.72 23.64
CA THR A 269 -11.77 7.58 22.68
C THR A 269 -10.95 8.82 22.35
N SER A 270 -9.70 8.89 22.81
CA SER A 270 -8.84 10.08 22.76
C SER A 270 -7.71 9.96 21.73
N GLY A 271 -8.02 9.57 20.54
CA GLY A 271 -7.04 9.55 19.47
C GLY A 271 -6.00 8.42 19.61
N ASP A 272 -5.92 7.62 18.59
CA ASP A 272 -5.05 6.46 18.49
C ASP A 272 -4.49 6.44 17.06
N ASN A 273 -3.46 5.70 16.81
CA ASN A 273 -2.98 5.45 15.45
C ASN A 273 -3.78 4.29 14.82
N TYR A 274 -5.03 4.58 14.43
CA TYR A 274 -5.94 3.58 13.89
C TYR A 274 -5.44 3.03 12.55
N TRP A 275 -4.89 3.88 11.66
CA TRP A 275 -4.41 3.42 10.36
C TRP A 275 -3.14 2.58 10.43
N GLY A 276 -2.18 2.93 11.32
CA GLY A 276 -0.96 2.17 11.50
C GLY A 276 0.30 2.70 10.82
N TYR A 277 0.31 3.93 10.32
CA TYR A 277 1.46 4.52 9.61
C TYR A 277 2.54 5.08 10.57
N GLN A 278 2.83 4.36 11.67
CA GLN A 278 3.90 4.66 12.62
C GLN A 278 4.63 3.36 13.00
N THR A 279 5.48 2.86 12.10
CA THR A 279 6.07 1.53 12.21
C THR A 279 7.17 1.48 13.28
N LEU A 280 6.99 0.60 14.26
CA LEU A 280 7.97 0.29 15.31
C LEU A 280 8.99 -0.77 14.88
N ASN A 281 8.58 -1.69 14.02
CA ASN A 281 9.41 -2.80 13.58
C ASN A 281 8.93 -3.30 12.22
N PHE A 282 9.86 -3.50 11.28
CA PHE A 282 9.54 -3.87 9.89
C PHE A 282 9.22 -5.36 9.69
N PHE A 283 9.49 -6.22 10.68
CA PHE A 283 9.35 -7.67 10.51
C PHE A 283 8.18 -8.27 11.29
N ALA A 284 7.85 -7.72 12.45
CA ALA A 284 6.83 -8.29 13.32
C ALA A 284 5.42 -8.00 12.80
N PRO A 285 4.54 -9.01 12.64
CA PRO A 285 3.11 -8.77 12.51
C PRO A 285 2.58 -8.07 13.76
N ASP A 286 1.78 -7.02 13.55
CA ASP A 286 1.27 -6.20 14.65
C ASP A 286 0.41 -7.06 15.62
N ARG A 287 0.91 -7.18 16.85
CA ARG A 287 0.26 -7.95 17.91
C ARG A 287 -1.10 -7.39 18.32
N ARG A 288 -1.40 -6.11 18.02
CA ARG A 288 -2.71 -5.48 18.24
C ARG A 288 -3.81 -6.27 17.54
N TYR A 289 -3.52 -6.80 16.35
CA TYR A 289 -4.45 -7.57 15.53
C TYR A 289 -4.45 -9.08 15.81
N SER A 290 -3.72 -9.56 16.81
CA SER A 290 -3.76 -10.98 17.19
C SER A 290 -4.67 -11.23 18.39
N SER A 291 -5.47 -12.28 18.34
CA SER A 291 -6.20 -12.79 19.51
C SER A 291 -5.32 -13.69 20.37
N ASP A 292 -4.33 -14.37 19.78
CA ASP A 292 -3.30 -15.16 20.47
C ASP A 292 -2.11 -14.26 20.83
N LYS A 293 -2.01 -13.89 22.12
CA LYS A 293 -0.91 -13.07 22.65
C LYS A 293 0.30 -13.90 23.15
N SER A 294 0.27 -15.21 22.98
CA SER A 294 1.41 -16.05 23.31
C SER A 294 2.58 -15.83 22.33
N PRO A 295 3.84 -16.07 22.72
CA PRO A 295 4.99 -15.94 21.82
C PRO A 295 4.80 -16.72 20.52
N GLY A 296 4.95 -16.06 19.40
CA GLY A 296 4.66 -16.58 18.06
C GLY A 296 3.18 -16.56 17.67
N GLY A 297 2.28 -16.15 18.56
CA GLY A 297 0.82 -16.05 18.31
C GLY A 297 0.49 -15.13 17.15
N PRO A 298 0.97 -13.88 17.12
CA PRO A 298 0.73 -12.97 16.00
C PRO A 298 1.14 -13.55 14.65
N THR A 299 2.30 -14.17 14.57
CA THR A 299 2.80 -14.82 13.34
C THR A 299 1.90 -15.97 12.90
N ARG A 300 1.48 -16.85 13.85
CA ARG A 300 0.58 -17.99 13.53
C ARG A 300 -0.78 -17.52 13.04
N GLU A 301 -1.39 -16.55 13.72
CA GLU A 301 -2.70 -16.02 13.33
C GLU A 301 -2.64 -15.29 11.98
N PHE A 302 -1.61 -14.48 11.75
CA PHE A 302 -1.40 -13.82 10.45
C PHE A 302 -1.31 -14.86 9.32
N LYS A 303 -0.47 -15.89 9.45
CA LYS A 303 -0.32 -16.95 8.44
C LYS A 303 -1.62 -17.71 8.21
N ALA A 304 -2.39 -17.99 9.26
CA ALA A 304 -3.69 -18.63 9.15
C ALA A 304 -4.70 -17.74 8.41
N MET A 305 -4.66 -16.42 8.62
CA MET A 305 -5.48 -15.47 7.88
C MET A 305 -5.08 -15.47 6.38
N VAL A 306 -3.80 -15.36 6.06
CA VAL A 306 -3.31 -15.44 4.67
C VAL A 306 -3.80 -16.73 4.01
N LYS A 307 -3.69 -17.86 4.70
CA LYS A 307 -4.21 -19.14 4.19
C LYS A 307 -5.70 -19.09 3.87
N ALA A 308 -6.51 -18.48 4.72
CA ALA A 308 -7.95 -18.39 4.50
C ALA A 308 -8.30 -17.55 3.25
N PHE A 309 -7.56 -16.48 2.99
CA PHE A 309 -7.71 -15.68 1.78
C PHE A 309 -7.24 -16.45 0.53
N HIS A 310 -6.09 -17.13 0.60
CA HIS A 310 -5.61 -17.97 -0.51
C HIS A 310 -6.58 -19.11 -0.85
N ASP A 311 -7.13 -19.78 0.18
CA ASP A 311 -8.14 -20.83 -0.02
C ASP A 311 -9.41 -20.28 -0.69
N ALA A 312 -9.72 -18.99 -0.52
CA ALA A 312 -10.81 -18.30 -1.20
C ALA A 312 -10.42 -17.72 -2.58
N GLY A 313 -9.18 -17.94 -3.04
CA GLY A 313 -8.65 -17.41 -4.29
C GLY A 313 -8.32 -15.91 -4.28
N ILE A 314 -8.17 -15.33 -3.09
CA ILE A 314 -7.88 -13.90 -2.89
C ILE A 314 -6.41 -13.74 -2.55
N LYS A 315 -5.70 -12.86 -3.27
CA LYS A 315 -4.35 -12.42 -2.93
C LYS A 315 -4.36 -11.54 -1.69
N VAL A 316 -3.30 -11.57 -0.91
CA VAL A 316 -3.10 -10.70 0.26
C VAL A 316 -2.00 -9.70 -0.04
N PHE A 317 -2.35 -8.42 -0.07
CA PHE A 317 -1.43 -7.30 -0.14
C PHE A 317 -1.33 -6.64 1.23
N VAL A 318 -0.15 -6.13 1.55
CA VAL A 318 0.11 -5.39 2.79
C VAL A 318 0.68 -4.03 2.45
N ASP A 319 0.10 -3.00 3.04
CA ASP A 319 0.68 -1.66 3.01
C ASP A 319 1.89 -1.61 3.93
N VAL A 320 3.03 -1.13 3.41
CA VAL A 320 4.31 -1.11 4.11
C VAL A 320 4.90 0.29 4.15
N VAL A 321 5.39 0.65 5.34
CA VAL A 321 5.91 1.98 5.62
C VAL A 321 7.42 1.89 5.85
N TYR A 322 8.21 2.21 4.82
CA TYR A 322 9.68 2.21 4.90
C TYR A 322 10.29 3.60 4.73
N ASN A 323 9.47 4.59 4.49
CA ASN A 323 9.93 5.96 4.27
C ASN A 323 10.25 6.69 5.58
N HIS A 324 9.67 6.27 6.71
CA HIS A 324 9.89 6.79 8.06
C HIS A 324 9.64 5.70 9.12
N THR A 325 9.80 6.04 10.41
CA THR A 325 9.61 5.11 11.52
C THR A 325 8.90 5.78 12.69
N ALA A 326 8.43 5.01 13.66
CA ALA A 326 7.84 5.52 14.90
C ALA A 326 8.84 6.26 15.82
N GLU A 327 10.16 6.19 15.57
CA GLU A 327 11.13 7.00 16.32
C GLU A 327 10.90 8.51 16.14
N GLY A 328 10.15 8.92 15.10
CA GLY A 328 9.84 10.31 14.83
C GLY A 328 11.09 11.16 14.56
N GLY A 329 10.87 12.45 14.35
CA GLY A 329 11.95 13.43 14.22
C GLY A 329 12.34 14.04 15.57
N ARG A 330 12.80 15.29 15.51
CA ARG A 330 13.16 16.06 16.71
C ARG A 330 11.97 16.25 17.64
N VAL A 331 12.14 15.90 18.90
CA VAL A 331 11.10 16.00 19.93
C VAL A 331 10.75 17.48 20.24
N ASP A 332 11.79 18.34 20.36
CA ASP A 332 11.67 19.77 20.50
C ASP A 332 12.30 20.46 19.29
N PRO A 333 11.53 21.22 18.49
CA PRO A 333 12.09 21.93 17.34
C PRO A 333 13.21 22.92 17.67
N GLY A 334 13.27 23.42 18.90
CA GLY A 334 14.31 24.31 19.40
C GLY A 334 15.60 23.61 19.86
N ASP A 335 15.53 22.30 20.17
CA ASP A 335 16.64 21.55 20.74
C ASP A 335 17.14 20.43 19.78
N LYS A 336 18.30 20.68 19.14
CA LYS A 336 18.97 19.71 18.26
C LYS A 336 19.47 18.45 18.98
N THR A 337 19.45 18.39 20.31
CA THR A 337 19.92 17.27 21.12
C THR A 337 18.78 16.31 21.51
N ALA A 338 17.53 16.77 21.43
CA ALA A 338 16.35 16.01 21.88
C ALA A 338 15.72 15.20 20.75
N TYR A 339 16.00 13.89 20.76
CA TYR A 339 15.42 12.90 19.85
C TYR A 339 15.02 11.65 20.61
N HIS A 340 13.99 10.93 20.14
CA HIS A 340 13.70 9.61 20.68
C HIS A 340 14.72 8.60 20.19
N LEU A 341 15.19 7.73 21.11
CA LEU A 341 16.08 6.61 20.86
C LEU A 341 15.45 5.35 21.46
N PHE A 342 14.94 4.47 20.63
CA PHE A 342 14.45 3.17 21.08
C PHE A 342 14.71 2.04 20.06
N SER A 343 15.31 2.31 18.89
CA SER A 343 15.72 1.32 17.90
C SER A 343 16.85 1.87 17.02
N TRP A 344 16.58 2.11 15.73
CA TRP A 344 17.52 2.41 14.65
C TRP A 344 18.48 3.57 14.96
N ARG A 345 17.92 4.68 15.47
CA ARG A 345 18.72 5.90 15.74
C ARG A 345 19.78 5.66 16.79
N GLY A 346 19.45 4.91 17.82
CA GLY A 346 20.40 4.59 18.88
C GLY A 346 21.42 3.53 18.49
N LEU A 347 21.13 2.71 17.47
CA LEU A 347 22.06 1.70 16.94
C LEU A 347 23.03 2.32 15.94
N ASP A 348 22.54 3.15 14.99
CA ASP A 348 23.39 3.75 13.97
C ASP A 348 22.67 4.88 13.21
N ASN A 349 22.56 6.06 13.81
CA ASN A 349 21.78 7.17 13.25
C ASN A 349 22.15 7.54 11.80
N PRO A 350 23.45 7.71 11.41
CA PRO A 350 23.80 8.08 10.04
C PRO A 350 23.48 7.01 8.99
N THR A 351 23.44 5.75 9.40
CA THR A 351 23.07 4.64 8.50
C THR A 351 21.57 4.62 8.22
N TYR A 352 20.75 4.81 9.25
CA TYR A 352 19.30 4.58 9.13
C TYR A 352 18.46 5.83 8.84
N TYR A 353 18.99 7.04 9.07
CA TYR A 353 18.26 8.29 8.79
C TYR A 353 19.00 9.22 7.84
N SER A 354 18.25 9.88 6.95
CA SER A 354 18.76 10.92 6.06
C SER A 354 19.00 12.21 6.85
N LEU A 355 20.26 12.56 7.04
CA LEU A 355 20.64 13.70 7.87
C LEU A 355 20.81 14.96 7.02
N THR A 356 20.67 16.12 7.66
CA THR A 356 21.04 17.44 7.09
C THR A 356 22.52 17.49 6.73
N SER A 357 22.93 18.47 5.94
CA SER A 357 24.33 18.62 5.50
C SER A 357 25.31 18.77 6.66
N ASP A 358 24.88 19.39 7.78
CA ASP A 358 25.67 19.54 9.01
C ASP A 358 25.62 18.30 9.90
N ARG A 359 24.87 17.24 9.51
CA ARG A 359 24.64 16.00 10.27
C ARG A 359 23.96 16.20 11.64
N GLN A 360 23.48 17.39 11.94
CA GLN A 360 22.88 17.71 13.25
C GLN A 360 21.36 17.58 13.29
N GLY A 361 20.71 17.45 12.14
CA GLY A 361 19.28 17.28 11.97
C GLY A 361 18.96 16.19 10.97
N GLU A 362 17.70 16.01 10.67
CA GLU A 362 17.18 15.05 9.70
C GLU A 362 16.46 15.77 8.57
N ILE A 363 16.53 15.20 7.36
CA ILE A 363 15.76 15.67 6.20
C ILE A 363 14.34 15.17 6.39
N ASP A 364 13.38 16.00 5.98
CA ASP A 364 11.97 15.63 5.99
C ASP A 364 11.36 15.77 4.59
N VAL A 365 11.02 14.64 3.98
CA VAL A 365 10.19 14.53 2.77
C VAL A 365 8.97 13.64 3.02
N THR A 366 8.67 13.37 4.29
CA THR A 366 7.56 12.49 4.72
C THR A 366 6.44 13.26 5.42
N GLY A 367 6.72 14.48 5.89
CA GLY A 367 5.82 15.26 6.75
C GLY A 367 5.91 14.89 8.24
N LEU A 368 6.74 13.90 8.60
CA LEU A 368 6.87 13.38 9.96
C LEU A 368 8.20 13.81 10.62
N ARG A 369 8.85 14.82 10.06
CA ARG A 369 10.08 15.48 10.54
C ARG A 369 11.35 14.64 10.41
N HIS A 370 11.29 13.50 9.71
CA HIS A 370 12.45 12.66 9.44
C HIS A 370 12.17 11.77 8.22
N THR A 371 13.26 11.31 7.61
CA THR A 371 13.20 10.40 6.46
C THR A 371 14.15 9.24 6.71
N PHE A 372 13.68 8.01 6.51
CA PHE A 372 14.54 6.83 6.54
C PHE A 372 15.55 6.88 5.40
N ASN A 373 16.80 6.47 5.63
CA ASN A 373 17.89 6.63 4.66
C ASN A 373 17.87 5.54 3.58
N THR A 374 16.87 5.60 2.72
CA THR A 374 16.65 4.61 1.65
C THR A 374 17.73 4.63 0.57
N ALA A 375 18.62 5.62 0.56
CA ALA A 375 19.80 5.65 -0.30
C ALA A 375 21.01 4.93 0.30
N ASN A 376 20.98 4.55 1.58
CA ASN A 376 22.05 3.78 2.22
C ASN A 376 21.89 2.29 1.96
N PRO A 377 22.94 1.58 1.45
CA PRO A 377 22.84 0.15 1.13
C PRO A 377 22.43 -0.75 2.31
N THR A 378 22.85 -0.43 3.53
CA THR A 378 22.48 -1.21 4.72
C THR A 378 21.02 -1.00 5.12
N ALA A 379 20.53 0.24 5.04
CA ALA A 379 19.11 0.52 5.25
C ALA A 379 18.24 -0.14 4.18
N GLN A 380 18.72 -0.19 2.92
CA GLN A 380 18.08 -0.95 1.85
C GLN A 380 18.06 -2.46 2.13
N ASN A 381 19.15 -3.03 2.66
CA ASN A 381 19.18 -4.45 3.04
C ASN A 381 18.09 -4.77 4.05
N LEU A 382 17.89 -3.92 5.05
CA LEU A 382 16.82 -4.07 6.04
C LEU A 382 15.42 -4.09 5.37
N ILE A 383 15.19 -3.21 4.39
CA ILE A 383 13.92 -3.15 3.62
C ILE A 383 13.73 -4.43 2.80
N VAL A 384 14.73 -4.82 2.00
CA VAL A 384 14.69 -6.02 1.16
C VAL A 384 14.47 -7.29 1.99
N ASP A 385 15.20 -7.43 3.09
CA ASP A 385 15.06 -8.57 4.02
C ASP A 385 13.66 -8.62 4.65
N SER A 386 13.10 -7.47 5.01
CA SER A 386 11.75 -7.38 5.54
C SER A 386 10.72 -7.83 4.50
N VAL A 387 10.76 -7.26 3.29
CA VAL A 387 9.85 -7.64 2.21
C VAL A 387 9.97 -9.12 1.86
N ALA A 388 11.20 -9.65 1.75
CA ALA A 388 11.44 -11.08 1.52
C ALA A 388 10.84 -11.95 2.63
N TYR A 389 10.96 -11.53 3.90
CA TYR A 389 10.35 -12.25 5.03
C TYR A 389 8.81 -12.27 4.95
N TRP A 390 8.18 -11.12 4.67
CA TRP A 390 6.73 -11.04 4.53
C TRP A 390 6.24 -11.87 3.33
N LYS A 391 6.97 -11.84 2.22
CA LYS A 391 6.67 -12.62 1.01
C LYS A 391 6.84 -14.13 1.23
N ASP A 392 8.00 -14.56 1.73
CA ASP A 392 8.40 -15.97 1.72
C ASP A 392 7.97 -16.71 2.98
N SER A 393 8.05 -16.05 4.14
CA SER A 393 7.71 -16.67 5.43
C SER A 393 6.27 -16.44 5.84
N LEU A 394 5.71 -15.26 5.54
CA LEU A 394 4.34 -14.90 5.92
C LEU A 394 3.33 -15.05 4.79
N GLY A 395 3.78 -15.28 3.54
CA GLY A 395 2.93 -15.63 2.41
C GLY A 395 2.28 -14.47 1.67
N VAL A 396 2.71 -13.23 1.91
CA VAL A 396 2.18 -12.03 1.24
C VAL A 396 2.44 -12.08 -0.26
N ASP A 397 1.45 -11.68 -1.09
CA ASP A 397 1.49 -11.74 -2.55
C ASP A 397 1.97 -10.45 -3.21
N GLY A 398 1.71 -9.32 -2.56
CA GLY A 398 2.06 -7.99 -3.05
C GLY A 398 2.15 -6.98 -1.93
N PHE A 399 2.70 -5.83 -2.24
CA PHE A 399 2.94 -4.76 -1.28
C PHE A 399 2.57 -3.41 -1.88
N ARG A 400 1.83 -2.62 -1.11
CA ARG A 400 1.66 -1.19 -1.36
C ARG A 400 2.68 -0.44 -0.51
N PHE A 401 3.49 0.39 -1.14
CA PHE A 401 4.51 1.19 -0.46
C PHE A 401 3.99 2.59 -0.21
N ASP A 402 3.88 2.94 1.06
CA ASP A 402 3.59 4.28 1.52
C ASP A 402 4.70 5.25 1.09
N LEU A 403 4.33 6.42 0.54
CA LEU A 403 5.26 7.43 0.05
C LEU A 403 6.43 6.82 -0.76
N ALA A 404 6.14 5.93 -1.69
CA ALA A 404 7.12 5.09 -2.39
C ALA A 404 8.23 5.89 -3.09
N THR A 405 7.98 7.15 -3.45
CA THR A 405 8.96 8.05 -4.05
C THR A 405 10.22 8.19 -3.19
N VAL A 406 10.10 8.08 -1.87
CA VAL A 406 11.24 8.13 -0.95
C VAL A 406 12.24 7.00 -1.20
N LEU A 407 11.77 5.83 -1.65
CA LEU A 407 12.60 4.67 -1.94
C LEU A 407 13.41 4.82 -3.25
N GLY A 408 13.05 5.80 -4.08
CA GLY A 408 13.81 6.19 -5.28
C GLY A 408 14.92 7.21 -5.03
N ASN A 409 15.17 7.57 -3.75
CA ASN A 409 16.19 8.55 -3.38
C ASN A 409 17.60 8.00 -3.63
N THR A 410 18.47 8.84 -4.24
CA THR A 410 19.89 8.54 -4.49
C THR A 410 20.84 9.30 -3.56
N CYS A 411 20.31 10.19 -2.72
CA CYS A 411 21.08 11.04 -1.84
C CYS A 411 20.96 10.61 -0.38
N GLN A 412 22.04 10.12 0.23
CA GLN A 412 21.99 9.63 1.61
C GLN A 412 21.75 10.76 2.62
N HIS A 413 22.41 11.92 2.42
CA HIS A 413 22.39 13.02 3.38
C HIS A 413 22.51 14.38 2.69
N GLY A 414 21.90 15.42 3.27
CA GLY A 414 22.00 16.80 2.80
C GLY A 414 21.08 17.16 1.63
N CYS A 415 20.39 16.18 1.02
CA CYS A 415 19.54 16.36 -0.15
C CYS A 415 18.49 15.25 -0.25
N PHE A 416 17.51 15.46 -1.11
CA PHE A 416 16.64 14.44 -1.68
C PHE A 416 16.79 14.49 -3.21
N SER A 417 17.00 13.34 -3.86
CA SER A 417 17.14 13.25 -5.30
C SER A 417 16.54 11.96 -5.81
N TYR A 418 15.41 12.05 -6.49
CA TYR A 418 14.72 10.90 -7.06
C TYR A 418 15.34 10.44 -8.38
N SER A 419 15.46 9.11 -8.55
CA SER A 419 15.81 8.50 -9.83
C SER A 419 14.98 7.26 -10.11
N ARG A 420 14.29 7.25 -11.26
CA ARG A 420 13.59 6.08 -11.80
C ARG A 420 14.55 5.00 -12.29
N THR A 421 15.70 5.37 -12.77
CA THR A 421 16.59 4.49 -13.57
C THR A 421 17.86 4.05 -12.86
N ASP A 422 18.20 4.66 -11.72
CA ASP A 422 19.39 4.27 -10.97
C ASP A 422 19.18 2.88 -10.31
N PRO A 423 19.94 1.84 -10.73
CA PRO A 423 19.77 0.49 -10.20
C PRO A 423 20.11 0.38 -8.70
N ALA A 424 20.78 1.37 -8.12
CA ALA A 424 21.14 1.40 -6.72
C ALA A 424 20.00 1.90 -5.81
N THR A 425 18.88 2.39 -6.35
CA THR A 425 17.73 2.77 -5.54
C THR A 425 17.03 1.57 -4.94
N ALA A 426 16.40 1.73 -3.78
CA ALA A 426 15.62 0.65 -3.17
C ALA A 426 14.49 0.16 -4.08
N LEU A 427 13.83 1.05 -4.84
CA LEU A 427 12.78 0.68 -5.81
C LEU A 427 13.31 -0.32 -6.86
N ASN A 428 14.44 -0.02 -7.48
CA ASN A 428 15.02 -0.88 -8.51
C ASN A 428 15.60 -2.18 -7.93
N ARG A 429 16.20 -2.13 -6.73
CA ARG A 429 16.69 -3.34 -6.04
C ARG A 429 15.57 -4.32 -5.72
N LEU A 430 14.43 -3.83 -5.21
CA LEU A 430 13.29 -4.68 -4.86
C LEU A 430 12.81 -5.49 -6.06
N THR A 431 12.63 -4.85 -7.23
CA THR A 431 12.19 -5.55 -8.44
C THR A 431 13.28 -6.43 -9.08
N ALA A 432 14.56 -6.12 -8.86
CA ALA A 432 15.68 -6.93 -9.34
C ALA A 432 15.85 -8.21 -8.50
N GLU A 433 15.69 -8.12 -7.18
CA GLU A 433 15.86 -9.26 -6.26
C GLU A 433 14.59 -10.11 -6.13
N MET A 434 13.42 -9.50 -6.29
CA MET A 434 12.11 -10.15 -6.25
C MET A 434 11.28 -9.72 -7.47
N PRO A 435 11.35 -10.47 -8.58
CA PRO A 435 10.70 -10.07 -9.83
C PRO A 435 9.20 -9.80 -9.68
N ALA A 436 8.74 -8.78 -10.39
CA ALA A 436 7.31 -8.49 -10.50
C ALA A 436 6.55 -9.65 -11.16
N ARG A 437 5.29 -9.82 -10.80
CA ARG A 437 4.42 -10.83 -11.42
C ARG A 437 4.28 -10.53 -12.92
N PRO A 438 4.45 -11.55 -13.79
CA PRO A 438 4.26 -11.37 -15.22
C PRO A 438 2.83 -10.93 -15.58
N GLY A 439 2.67 -10.13 -16.63
CA GLY A 439 1.37 -9.67 -17.10
C GLY A 439 0.40 -10.79 -17.52
N GLY A 440 0.91 -11.99 -17.82
CA GLY A 440 0.13 -13.22 -18.08
C GLY A 440 -0.19 -14.03 -16.82
N GLY A 441 0.26 -13.58 -15.65
CA GLY A 441 0.17 -14.33 -14.39
C GLY A 441 1.36 -15.24 -14.14
N GLY A 442 1.33 -15.98 -13.04
CA GLY A 442 2.42 -16.83 -12.59
C GLY A 442 3.02 -16.37 -11.27
N ASP A 443 4.21 -16.87 -10.94
CA ASP A 443 4.94 -16.46 -9.76
C ASP A 443 5.49 -15.04 -9.90
N GLY A 444 5.66 -14.35 -8.78
CA GLY A 444 6.15 -12.97 -8.71
C GLY A 444 5.44 -12.18 -7.63
N VAL A 445 5.81 -10.90 -7.50
CA VAL A 445 5.27 -9.97 -6.52
C VAL A 445 4.43 -8.92 -7.24
N ASP A 446 3.29 -8.57 -6.70
CA ASP A 446 2.50 -7.44 -7.16
C ASP A 446 2.99 -6.18 -6.41
N TRP A 447 3.75 -5.32 -7.12
CA TRP A 447 4.34 -4.10 -6.60
C TRP A 447 3.41 -2.92 -6.83
N ILE A 448 3.00 -2.25 -5.76
CA ILE A 448 2.10 -1.09 -5.79
C ILE A 448 2.79 0.07 -5.08
N ALA A 449 2.80 1.23 -5.71
CA ALA A 449 3.39 2.43 -5.16
C ALA A 449 2.33 3.50 -4.91
N GLU A 450 2.44 4.19 -3.79
CA GLU A 450 1.98 5.56 -3.67
C GLU A 450 3.04 6.47 -4.28
N PRO A 451 2.81 7.05 -5.46
CA PRO A 451 3.88 7.68 -6.26
C PRO A 451 4.11 9.14 -5.93
N TRP A 452 4.02 9.51 -4.65
CA TRP A 452 4.31 10.86 -4.14
C TRP A 452 4.89 10.83 -2.73
N ALA A 453 5.35 11.98 -2.25
CA ALA A 453 5.76 12.29 -0.89
C ALA A 453 5.66 13.81 -0.67
N ILE A 454 6.16 14.34 0.45
CA ILE A 454 6.10 15.77 0.75
C ILE A 454 7.33 16.51 0.18
N GLY A 455 7.10 17.64 -0.47
CA GLY A 455 8.15 18.54 -0.93
C GLY A 455 8.39 18.52 -2.44
N THR A 456 9.38 19.32 -2.88
CA THR A 456 9.68 19.50 -4.29
C THR A 456 10.31 18.24 -4.90
N GLY A 457 9.83 17.85 -6.09
CA GLY A 457 10.37 16.70 -6.83
C GLY A 457 9.91 15.33 -6.30
N THR A 458 8.91 15.29 -5.44
CA THR A 458 8.41 14.03 -4.86
C THR A 458 7.14 13.48 -5.53
N TYR A 459 6.43 14.26 -6.34
CA TYR A 459 5.28 13.78 -7.11
C TYR A 459 5.76 13.07 -8.38
N GLN A 460 5.59 11.74 -8.44
CA GLN A 460 6.18 10.88 -9.46
C GLN A 460 5.16 9.97 -10.16
N VAL A 461 3.89 10.36 -10.22
CA VAL A 461 2.87 9.61 -10.96
C VAL A 461 3.27 9.47 -12.43
N GLY A 462 3.31 8.23 -12.94
CA GLY A 462 3.81 7.91 -14.27
C GLY A 462 5.34 7.78 -14.36
N ASN A 463 6.08 7.93 -13.27
CA ASN A 463 7.54 7.99 -13.28
C ASN A 463 8.23 6.99 -12.31
N LEU A 464 7.57 5.86 -12.00
CA LEU A 464 8.19 4.74 -11.27
C LEU A 464 8.94 3.80 -12.24
N PRO A 465 9.87 2.97 -11.73
CA PRO A 465 10.55 1.97 -12.56
C PRO A 465 9.58 0.95 -13.17
N PRO A 466 9.92 0.31 -14.32
CA PRO A 466 9.18 -0.84 -14.82
C PRO A 466 9.03 -1.94 -13.76
N GLY A 467 7.86 -2.60 -13.75
CA GLY A 467 7.50 -3.61 -12.75
C GLY A 467 6.66 -3.06 -11.60
N TRP A 468 6.62 -1.74 -11.41
CA TRP A 468 5.75 -1.08 -10.43
C TRP A 468 4.41 -0.67 -11.03
N SER A 469 3.34 -0.93 -10.31
CA SER A 469 2.03 -0.32 -10.50
C SER A 469 1.86 0.86 -9.55
N GLU A 470 1.03 1.83 -9.90
CA GLU A 470 0.92 3.09 -9.17
C GLU A 470 -0.54 3.41 -8.85
N TRP A 471 -0.81 3.90 -7.66
CA TRP A 471 -2.05 4.63 -7.41
C TRP A 471 -2.13 5.81 -8.36
N ASN A 472 -3.07 5.77 -9.30
CA ASN A 472 -3.18 6.81 -10.32
C ASN A 472 -3.95 8.03 -9.82
N GLY A 473 -3.24 8.96 -9.18
CA GLY A 473 -3.81 10.21 -8.71
C GLY A 473 -4.38 11.08 -9.84
N ILE A 474 -3.81 10.99 -11.06
CA ILE A 474 -4.31 11.76 -12.22
C ILE A 474 -5.65 11.18 -12.70
N PHE A 475 -5.83 9.86 -12.72
CA PHE A 475 -7.14 9.24 -12.96
C PHE A 475 -8.18 9.76 -11.97
N ARG A 476 -7.90 9.64 -10.69
CA ARG A 476 -8.76 10.13 -9.60
C ARG A 476 -9.16 11.58 -9.79
N ASP A 477 -8.17 12.43 -9.98
CA ASP A 477 -8.36 13.88 -10.00
C ASP A 477 -9.09 14.35 -11.24
N THR A 478 -8.84 13.73 -12.40
CA THR A 478 -9.57 14.02 -13.65
C THR A 478 -11.05 13.67 -13.51
N LEU A 479 -11.36 12.47 -13.01
CA LEU A 479 -12.76 12.02 -12.91
C LEU A 479 -13.55 12.74 -11.82
N ARG A 480 -12.90 13.06 -10.68
CA ARG A 480 -13.53 13.89 -9.64
C ARG A 480 -13.81 15.30 -10.14
N ALA A 481 -12.87 15.90 -10.88
CA ALA A 481 -13.07 17.24 -11.45
C ALA A 481 -14.23 17.27 -12.45
N ASP A 482 -14.30 16.29 -13.36
CA ASP A 482 -15.39 16.20 -14.33
C ASP A 482 -16.76 16.01 -13.67
N GLN A 483 -16.85 15.14 -12.65
CA GLN A 483 -18.12 14.88 -11.97
C GLN A 483 -18.57 16.01 -11.04
N ASN A 484 -17.63 16.66 -10.34
CA ASN A 484 -17.92 17.50 -9.17
C ASN A 484 -17.57 18.98 -9.36
N GLN A 485 -16.73 19.32 -10.35
CA GLN A 485 -16.23 20.68 -10.55
C GLN A 485 -16.57 21.26 -11.93
N MET A 486 -17.64 20.78 -12.57
CA MET A 486 -18.10 21.30 -13.85
C MET A 486 -18.35 22.83 -13.78
N GLY A 487 -17.74 23.57 -14.69
CA GLY A 487 -17.75 25.04 -14.68
C GLY A 487 -16.72 25.69 -13.75
N VAL A 488 -15.96 24.90 -12.96
CA VAL A 488 -14.86 25.34 -12.11
C VAL A 488 -13.53 24.81 -12.65
N ALA A 489 -13.46 23.53 -12.93
CA ALA A 489 -12.34 22.90 -13.62
C ALA A 489 -12.77 22.53 -15.06
N THR A 490 -11.82 22.64 -15.99
CA THR A 490 -12.03 22.22 -17.37
C THR A 490 -11.42 20.85 -17.56
N VAL A 491 -12.26 19.84 -17.88
CA VAL A 491 -11.83 18.50 -18.26
C VAL A 491 -12.28 18.25 -19.68
N THR A 492 -11.36 17.90 -20.57
CA THR A 492 -11.66 17.65 -21.98
C THR A 492 -12.06 16.19 -22.21
N PRO A 493 -12.85 15.89 -23.27
CA PRO A 493 -13.12 14.51 -23.67
C PRO A 493 -11.84 13.70 -23.92
N GLY A 494 -10.76 14.34 -24.42
CA GLY A 494 -9.47 13.70 -24.65
C GLY A 494 -8.79 13.24 -23.37
N GLU A 495 -8.85 14.03 -22.30
CA GLU A 495 -8.36 13.66 -20.99
C GLU A 495 -9.14 12.48 -20.40
N LEU A 496 -10.49 12.53 -20.48
CA LEU A 496 -11.34 11.42 -20.03
C LEU A 496 -11.03 10.12 -20.79
N ALA A 497 -10.96 10.21 -22.13
CA ALA A 497 -10.66 9.04 -22.97
C ALA A 497 -9.31 8.43 -22.62
N THR A 498 -8.29 9.26 -22.37
CA THR A 498 -6.95 8.80 -21.95
C THR A 498 -7.01 8.04 -20.63
N ARG A 499 -7.78 8.52 -19.65
CA ARG A 499 -7.95 7.85 -18.35
C ARG A 499 -8.66 6.51 -18.52
N PHE A 500 -9.81 6.49 -19.23
CA PHE A 500 -10.57 5.26 -19.45
C PHE A 500 -9.80 4.20 -20.26
N ALA A 501 -8.93 4.61 -21.18
CA ALA A 501 -8.10 3.72 -21.98
C ALA A 501 -6.82 3.22 -21.27
N GLY A 502 -6.62 3.53 -19.98
CA GLY A 502 -5.51 3.01 -19.17
C GLY A 502 -4.30 3.94 -19.07
N SER A 503 -4.50 5.26 -19.28
CA SER A 503 -3.48 6.29 -19.03
C SER A 503 -2.14 6.04 -19.76
N SER A 504 -2.21 5.85 -21.08
CA SER A 504 -1.03 5.55 -21.90
C SER A 504 0.01 6.66 -21.91
N ASP A 505 -0.39 7.90 -21.66
CA ASP A 505 0.48 9.07 -21.47
C ASP A 505 1.40 8.97 -20.24
N LEU A 506 1.06 8.10 -19.29
CA LEU A 506 1.82 7.88 -18.05
C LEU A 506 2.67 6.60 -18.09
N TYR A 507 2.25 5.59 -18.84
CA TYR A 507 2.83 4.25 -18.69
C TYR A 507 3.38 3.64 -19.98
N ALA A 508 3.03 4.19 -21.16
CA ALA A 508 3.48 3.57 -22.42
C ALA A 508 4.93 3.86 -22.79
N ASP A 509 5.49 4.97 -22.32
CA ASP A 509 6.83 5.45 -22.67
C ASP A 509 7.96 4.55 -22.13
N ASP A 510 7.70 3.86 -21.00
CA ASP A 510 8.67 2.97 -20.35
C ASP A 510 8.29 1.47 -20.48
N GLY A 511 7.29 1.17 -21.32
CA GLY A 511 6.83 -0.19 -21.60
C GLY A 511 5.88 -0.78 -20.56
N ARG A 512 5.49 -0.01 -19.54
CA ARG A 512 4.39 -0.38 -18.63
C ARG A 512 3.07 -0.48 -19.39
N LYS A 513 2.05 -1.04 -18.78
CA LYS A 513 0.81 -1.46 -19.41
C LYS A 513 -0.40 -0.77 -18.75
N PRO A 514 -1.61 -0.82 -19.33
CA PRO A 514 -2.81 -0.24 -18.74
C PRO A 514 -3.01 -0.65 -17.27
N TRP A 515 -2.73 -1.90 -16.96
CA TRP A 515 -2.91 -2.48 -15.64
C TRP A 515 -1.87 -2.04 -14.58
N ASN A 516 -0.80 -1.29 -14.98
CA ASN A 516 0.05 -0.60 -14.02
C ASN A 516 -0.61 0.67 -13.44
N SER A 517 -1.69 1.15 -14.04
CA SER A 517 -2.60 2.12 -13.44
C SER A 517 -3.48 1.41 -12.40
N ILE A 518 -3.27 1.69 -11.11
CA ILE A 518 -4.26 1.36 -10.09
C ILE A 518 -5.28 2.49 -10.11
N ASP A 519 -6.43 2.22 -10.68
CA ASP A 519 -7.50 3.19 -10.80
C ASP A 519 -8.22 3.32 -9.45
N ILE A 520 -8.21 4.52 -8.89
CA ILE A 520 -8.81 4.87 -7.60
C ILE A 520 -9.79 6.01 -7.75
N MET A 521 -10.92 5.96 -7.04
CA MET A 521 -11.79 7.13 -6.81
C MET A 521 -11.56 7.72 -5.43
N VAL A 522 -11.41 6.86 -4.43
CA VAL A 522 -11.08 7.16 -3.04
C VAL A 522 -10.14 6.09 -2.51
N VAL A 523 -9.43 6.41 -1.44
CA VAL A 523 -8.59 5.50 -0.64
C VAL A 523 -8.78 5.85 0.84
N HIS A 524 -8.04 5.19 1.75
CA HIS A 524 -8.18 5.40 3.20
C HIS A 524 -7.99 6.87 3.63
N ASP A 525 -7.06 7.59 2.99
CA ASP A 525 -6.81 9.02 3.18
C ASP A 525 -7.63 9.83 2.17
N GLY A 526 -8.53 10.64 2.67
CA GLY A 526 -9.48 11.38 1.86
C GLY A 526 -10.94 11.09 2.26
N LEU A 527 -11.86 11.70 1.54
CA LEU A 527 -13.28 11.43 1.72
C LEU A 527 -13.63 10.02 1.27
N THR A 528 -14.55 9.35 1.99
CA THR A 528 -15.13 8.09 1.52
C THR A 528 -15.90 8.30 0.21
N LEU A 529 -16.21 7.24 -0.52
CA LEU A 529 -17.00 7.34 -1.76
C LEU A 529 -18.34 8.06 -1.53
N LYS A 530 -19.01 7.78 -0.42
CA LYS A 530 -20.23 8.49 -0.02
C LYS A 530 -19.97 9.97 0.22
N ASP A 531 -18.94 10.29 1.02
CA ASP A 531 -18.67 11.67 1.44
C ASP A 531 -18.14 12.52 0.28
N LEU A 532 -17.45 11.93 -0.71
CA LEU A 532 -17.02 12.58 -1.94
C LEU A 532 -18.20 13.23 -2.68
N TYR A 533 -19.38 12.60 -2.62
CA TYR A 533 -20.60 13.05 -3.31
C TYR A 533 -21.67 13.59 -2.37
N SER A 534 -21.37 13.74 -1.07
CA SER A 534 -22.31 14.34 -0.11
C SER A 534 -21.73 15.49 0.71
N CYS A 535 -20.47 15.88 0.42
CA CYS A 535 -19.78 16.97 1.11
C CYS A 535 -19.20 17.97 0.12
N ASN A 536 -19.20 19.26 0.49
CA ASN A 536 -18.57 20.34 -0.30
C ASN A 536 -17.15 20.68 0.18
N GLY A 537 -16.60 19.90 1.11
CA GLY A 537 -15.26 20.04 1.68
C GLY A 537 -15.10 19.14 2.89
N LYS A 538 -13.89 19.15 3.49
CA LYS A 538 -13.62 18.37 4.68
C LYS A 538 -14.23 19.03 5.94
N ASN A 539 -14.54 18.19 6.93
CA ASN A 539 -14.88 18.58 8.28
C ASN A 539 -14.25 17.59 9.27
N ASN A 540 -13.03 17.87 9.71
CA ASN A 540 -12.25 16.99 10.59
C ASN A 540 -12.47 17.31 12.08
N ASP A 541 -13.13 18.42 12.41
CA ASP A 541 -13.46 18.83 13.77
C ASP A 541 -14.73 18.16 14.31
N GLN A 542 -15.18 17.09 13.67
CA GLN A 542 -16.35 16.33 14.10
C GLN A 542 -16.21 15.82 15.53
N ALA A 543 -17.32 15.76 16.25
CA ALA A 543 -17.34 15.09 17.53
C ALA A 543 -17.20 13.56 17.35
N TRP A 544 -16.71 12.87 18.38
CA TRP A 544 -16.73 11.41 18.43
C TRP A 544 -18.14 10.85 18.13
N PRO A 545 -18.33 9.84 17.32
CA PRO A 545 -17.32 8.89 16.80
C PRO A 545 -16.76 9.22 15.39
N TYR A 546 -16.97 10.40 14.84
CA TYR A 546 -16.54 10.78 13.50
C TYR A 546 -15.22 11.57 13.47
N GLY A 547 -14.73 11.99 14.62
CA GLY A 547 -13.54 12.77 14.86
C GLY A 547 -13.33 13.00 16.36
N PRO A 548 -12.54 14.03 16.74
CA PRO A 548 -11.79 14.92 15.87
C PRO A 548 -10.53 14.28 15.28
N SER A 549 -10.05 14.84 14.18
CA SER A 549 -8.73 14.55 13.59
C SER A 549 -8.15 15.83 12.99
N ASP A 550 -6.87 15.83 12.64
CA ASP A 550 -6.20 16.95 12.00
C ASP A 550 -5.67 16.62 10.60
N GLY A 551 -5.06 17.58 9.91
CA GLY A 551 -4.49 17.36 8.58
C GLY A 551 -5.52 17.13 7.47
N GLY A 552 -5.19 16.23 6.53
CA GLY A 552 -5.99 15.93 5.36
C GLY A 552 -5.99 17.03 4.29
N SER A 553 -6.23 16.67 3.03
CA SER A 553 -6.24 17.60 1.90
C SER A 553 -7.41 18.58 1.96
N ASP A 554 -7.16 19.84 1.59
CA ASP A 554 -8.22 20.83 1.36
C ASP A 554 -8.82 20.71 -0.06
N ASP A 555 -8.08 20.18 -1.04
CA ASP A 555 -8.55 19.90 -2.39
C ASP A 555 -9.11 18.47 -2.49
N ASN A 556 -10.37 18.31 -2.13
CA ASN A 556 -11.07 17.02 -2.19
C ASN A 556 -11.80 16.80 -3.52
N ARG A 557 -11.99 17.86 -4.31
CA ARG A 557 -12.83 17.84 -5.53
C ARG A 557 -14.17 17.16 -5.28
N SER A 558 -14.81 17.51 -4.17
CA SER A 558 -16.08 16.95 -3.72
C SER A 558 -17.23 17.90 -3.97
N TRP A 559 -18.42 17.34 -4.06
CA TRP A 559 -19.67 18.10 -4.22
C TRP A 559 -20.85 17.32 -3.66
N ASP A 560 -21.73 17.99 -2.90
CA ASP A 560 -22.89 17.38 -2.26
C ASP A 560 -24.07 17.07 -3.23
N GLN A 561 -23.86 17.21 -4.53
CA GLN A 561 -24.85 16.96 -5.59
C GLN A 561 -26.14 17.78 -5.36
N GLY A 562 -26.01 19.03 -4.88
CA GLY A 562 -27.14 19.89 -4.52
C GLY A 562 -27.93 19.39 -3.31
N ASN A 563 -27.33 18.57 -2.47
CA ASN A 563 -27.91 17.94 -1.29
C ASN A 563 -29.13 17.05 -1.62
N VAL A 564 -29.11 16.40 -2.80
CA VAL A 564 -30.16 15.46 -3.24
C VAL A 564 -29.63 14.02 -3.08
N ALA A 565 -30.17 13.28 -2.12
CA ALA A 565 -29.69 11.94 -1.77
C ALA A 565 -29.67 10.93 -2.93
N ALA A 566 -30.64 11.01 -3.84
CA ALA A 566 -30.68 10.14 -5.03
C ALA A 566 -29.56 10.49 -6.03
N ASP A 567 -29.23 11.78 -6.18
CA ASP A 567 -28.13 12.24 -7.04
C ASP A 567 -26.77 11.91 -6.42
N GLN A 568 -26.62 12.00 -5.11
CA GLN A 568 -25.43 11.55 -4.38
C GLN A 568 -25.17 10.06 -4.63
N ARG A 569 -26.19 9.21 -4.52
CA ARG A 569 -26.06 7.77 -4.81
C ARG A 569 -25.80 7.49 -6.28
N LYS A 570 -26.41 8.27 -7.20
CA LYS A 570 -26.14 8.17 -8.64
C LYS A 570 -24.66 8.50 -8.93
N ALA A 571 -24.15 9.59 -8.38
CA ALA A 571 -22.74 9.96 -8.54
C ALA A 571 -21.77 8.89 -7.97
N ALA A 572 -22.12 8.28 -6.83
CA ALA A 572 -21.35 7.16 -6.29
C ALA A 572 -21.39 5.92 -7.22
N ARG A 573 -22.55 5.62 -7.85
CA ARG A 573 -22.65 4.57 -8.88
C ARG A 573 -21.77 4.87 -10.10
N ASN A 574 -21.71 6.13 -10.54
CA ASN A 574 -20.82 6.54 -11.63
C ASN A 574 -19.35 6.32 -11.25
N GLY A 575 -18.94 6.71 -10.04
CA GLY A 575 -17.57 6.49 -9.55
C GLY A 575 -17.16 5.02 -9.62
N LEU A 576 -18.03 4.10 -9.16
CA LEU A 576 -17.77 2.66 -9.28
C LEU A 576 -17.83 2.18 -10.74
N ALA A 577 -18.72 2.72 -11.58
CA ALA A 577 -18.78 2.38 -13.00
C ALA A 577 -17.48 2.77 -13.70
N PHE A 578 -16.93 3.94 -13.43
CA PHE A 578 -15.64 4.36 -14.00
C PHE A 578 -14.51 3.42 -13.62
N LEU A 579 -14.41 3.02 -12.34
CA LEU A 579 -13.40 2.05 -11.92
C LEU A 579 -13.54 0.71 -12.66
N MET A 580 -14.77 0.20 -12.80
CA MET A 580 -14.99 -1.15 -13.35
C MET A 580 -14.98 -1.18 -14.88
N LEU A 581 -15.18 -0.05 -15.56
CA LEU A 581 -15.24 0.05 -17.02
C LEU A 581 -13.96 0.62 -17.64
N SER A 582 -13.00 1.07 -16.84
CA SER A 582 -11.68 1.53 -17.29
C SER A 582 -10.71 0.39 -17.48
N ALA A 583 -9.65 0.61 -18.27
CA ALA A 583 -8.66 -0.41 -18.62
C ALA A 583 -7.64 -0.70 -17.51
N GLY A 584 -7.48 0.18 -16.52
CA GLY A 584 -6.58 -0.02 -15.37
C GLY A 584 -7.07 -1.07 -14.39
N THR A 585 -6.30 -1.34 -13.35
CA THR A 585 -6.66 -2.26 -12.26
C THR A 585 -7.45 -1.50 -11.18
N PRO A 586 -8.71 -1.85 -10.92
CA PRO A 586 -9.53 -1.09 -9.98
C PRO A 586 -9.22 -1.41 -8.52
N LEU A 587 -9.22 -0.37 -7.69
CA LEU A 587 -9.21 -0.46 -6.24
C LEU A 587 -10.47 0.21 -5.69
N ILE A 588 -11.15 -0.47 -4.75
CA ILE A 588 -12.25 0.07 -3.95
C ILE A 588 -11.88 0.07 -2.48
N THR A 589 -12.34 1.07 -1.75
CA THR A 589 -12.06 1.19 -0.31
C THR A 589 -13.14 0.50 0.49
N GLY A 590 -12.73 -0.18 1.56
CA GLY A 590 -13.63 -0.95 2.41
C GLY A 590 -14.83 -0.16 2.94
N GLY A 591 -16.03 -0.67 2.63
CA GLY A 591 -17.30 -0.02 2.93
C GLY A 591 -17.87 0.86 1.81
N ASP A 592 -17.14 1.11 0.72
CA ASP A 592 -17.70 1.82 -0.44
C ASP A 592 -18.90 1.08 -1.02
N GLU A 593 -18.85 -0.27 -1.03
CA GLU A 593 -19.95 -1.12 -1.50
C GLU A 593 -21.22 -0.98 -0.67
N THR A 594 -21.13 -0.43 0.54
CA THR A 594 -22.25 -0.15 1.44
C THR A 594 -22.41 1.34 1.77
N LEU A 595 -21.78 2.22 0.99
CA LEU A 595 -21.84 3.68 1.19
C LEU A 595 -21.46 4.09 2.62
N ARG A 596 -20.32 3.56 3.13
CA ARG A 596 -19.75 4.02 4.39
C ARG A 596 -19.44 5.52 4.30
N GLY A 597 -19.72 6.29 5.35
CA GLY A 597 -19.43 7.72 5.41
C GLY A 597 -18.88 8.14 6.76
N MET A 598 -17.99 9.13 6.75
CA MET A 598 -17.34 9.72 7.91
C MET A 598 -17.81 11.15 8.17
N GLN A 599 -18.99 11.54 7.62
CA GLN A 599 -19.56 12.88 7.74
C GLN A 599 -18.55 13.98 7.38
N CYS A 600 -17.88 13.81 6.23
CA CYS A 600 -16.88 14.73 5.70
C CYS A 600 -15.52 14.75 6.43
N ASN A 601 -15.25 13.85 7.38
CA ASN A 601 -13.90 13.68 7.87
C ASN A 601 -13.06 12.96 6.81
N ASN A 602 -12.02 13.62 6.30
CA ASN A 602 -11.16 13.09 5.25
C ASN A 602 -9.78 12.62 5.75
N ASN A 603 -9.55 12.59 7.07
CA ASN A 603 -8.28 12.16 7.64
C ASN A 603 -8.46 11.44 8.99
N PRO A 604 -9.30 10.37 9.06
CA PRO A 604 -9.63 9.72 10.33
C PRO A 604 -8.54 8.74 10.80
N TYR A 605 -7.24 9.13 10.69
CA TYR A 605 -6.09 8.27 10.99
C TYR A 605 -6.04 7.83 12.45
N ASN A 606 -6.63 8.60 13.34
CA ASN A 606 -6.67 8.41 14.79
C ASN A 606 -8.06 8.00 15.31
N VAL A 607 -9.03 7.76 14.43
CA VAL A 607 -10.43 7.53 14.83
C VAL A 607 -10.74 6.03 14.82
N ASP A 608 -10.40 5.33 15.89
CA ASP A 608 -10.76 3.92 16.11
C ASP A 608 -12.18 3.80 16.67
N SER A 609 -13.18 3.96 15.82
CA SER A 609 -14.58 4.09 16.22
C SER A 609 -15.53 3.26 15.37
N SER A 610 -16.75 3.04 15.91
CA SER A 610 -17.82 2.37 15.19
C SER A 610 -18.28 3.07 13.91
N ALA A 611 -18.01 4.36 13.75
CA ALA A 611 -18.29 5.10 12.52
C ALA A 611 -17.27 4.77 11.42
N ASN A 612 -16.01 4.55 11.80
CA ASN A 612 -14.92 4.26 10.87
C ASN A 612 -14.84 2.75 10.52
N TRP A 613 -15.34 1.85 11.39
CA TRP A 613 -15.40 0.43 11.10
C TRP A 613 -16.52 0.11 10.11
N LEU A 614 -16.40 -1.00 9.37
CA LEU A 614 -17.40 -1.41 8.39
C LEU A 614 -18.77 -1.67 9.05
N ASN A 615 -19.84 -1.29 8.35
CA ASN A 615 -21.21 -1.52 8.78
C ASN A 615 -21.71 -2.89 8.28
N TRP A 616 -22.01 -3.79 9.20
CA TRP A 616 -22.53 -5.13 8.90
C TRP A 616 -24.07 -5.24 9.09
N SER A 617 -24.75 -4.11 9.21
CA SER A 617 -26.21 -4.03 9.26
C SER A 617 -26.70 -2.97 8.27
N PRO A 618 -26.49 -3.21 6.94
CA PRO A 618 -26.79 -2.22 5.91
C PRO A 618 -28.31 -1.99 5.78
N SER A 619 -28.68 -0.76 5.46
CA SER A 619 -30.07 -0.41 5.06
C SER A 619 -30.44 -1.06 3.70
N THR A 620 -31.69 -0.91 3.29
CA THR A 620 -32.15 -1.40 1.99
C THR A 620 -31.37 -0.73 0.84
N GLU A 621 -31.17 0.59 0.90
CA GLU A 621 -30.40 1.31 -0.12
C GLU A 621 -28.94 0.85 -0.16
N GLN A 622 -28.32 0.66 1.00
CA GLN A 622 -26.95 0.15 1.10
C GLN A 622 -26.86 -1.28 0.55
N THR A 623 -27.85 -2.12 0.83
CA THR A 623 -27.90 -3.48 0.27
C THR A 623 -28.07 -3.47 -1.25
N ASN A 624 -28.90 -2.59 -1.78
CA ASN A 624 -29.05 -2.42 -3.22
C ASN A 624 -27.76 -1.94 -3.87
N PHE A 625 -27.07 -0.97 -3.25
CA PHE A 625 -25.78 -0.47 -3.71
C PHE A 625 -24.70 -1.56 -3.68
N GLN A 626 -24.68 -2.39 -2.65
CA GLN A 626 -23.79 -3.56 -2.57
C GLN A 626 -24.03 -4.55 -3.71
N LYS A 627 -25.31 -4.84 -4.05
CA LYS A 627 -25.64 -5.68 -5.21
C LYS A 627 -25.21 -5.04 -6.53
N TYR A 628 -25.36 -3.73 -6.67
CA TYR A 628 -24.86 -3.00 -7.83
C TYR A 628 -23.34 -3.20 -7.97
N THR A 629 -22.59 -2.98 -6.89
CA THR A 629 -21.13 -3.18 -6.85
C THR A 629 -20.76 -4.61 -7.22
N GLN A 630 -21.37 -5.60 -6.57
CA GLN A 630 -21.12 -7.03 -6.81
C GLN A 630 -21.35 -7.42 -8.28
N ARG A 631 -22.47 -6.98 -8.87
CA ARG A 631 -22.81 -7.31 -10.26
C ARG A 631 -21.90 -6.59 -11.27
N LEU A 632 -21.49 -5.37 -10.96
CA LEU A 632 -20.57 -4.62 -11.81
C LEU A 632 -19.16 -5.23 -11.79
N ILE A 633 -18.68 -5.68 -10.62
CA ILE A 633 -17.44 -6.46 -10.51
C ILE A 633 -17.57 -7.76 -11.31
N ALA A 634 -18.69 -8.48 -11.18
CA ALA A 634 -18.93 -9.70 -11.93
C ALA A 634 -18.93 -9.46 -13.45
N PHE A 635 -19.52 -8.35 -13.89
CA PHE A 635 -19.48 -7.92 -15.30
C PHE A 635 -18.02 -7.72 -15.75
N ARG A 636 -17.23 -6.90 -15.05
CA ARG A 636 -15.82 -6.71 -15.39
C ARG A 636 -15.05 -8.04 -15.49
N LYS A 637 -15.23 -8.92 -14.52
CA LYS A 637 -14.56 -10.24 -14.50
C LYS A 637 -14.97 -11.14 -15.66
N ALA A 638 -16.20 -11.05 -16.14
CA ALA A 638 -16.70 -11.80 -17.28
C ALA A 638 -16.19 -11.27 -18.63
N HIS A 639 -15.82 -9.98 -18.70
CA HIS A 639 -15.52 -9.28 -19.93
C HIS A 639 -14.02 -8.95 -20.07
N ALA A 640 -13.32 -9.72 -20.91
CA ALA A 640 -11.88 -9.58 -21.14
C ALA A 640 -11.51 -8.24 -21.81
N ALA A 641 -12.42 -7.68 -22.62
CA ALA A 641 -12.24 -6.41 -23.29
C ALA A 641 -11.98 -5.24 -22.34
N LEU A 642 -12.46 -5.32 -21.09
CA LEU A 642 -12.22 -4.32 -20.04
C LEU A 642 -10.89 -4.49 -19.29
N ARG A 643 -10.15 -5.56 -19.57
CA ARG A 643 -8.93 -5.96 -18.84
C ARG A 643 -7.80 -6.28 -19.81
N PRO A 644 -7.41 -5.32 -20.65
CA PRO A 644 -6.44 -5.57 -21.71
C PRO A 644 -5.05 -5.84 -21.13
N LEU A 645 -4.30 -6.74 -21.79
CA LEU A 645 -2.89 -6.99 -21.46
C LEU A 645 -1.99 -5.86 -21.93
N ASN A 646 -2.32 -5.25 -23.08
CA ASN A 646 -1.62 -4.14 -23.69
C ASN A 646 -2.60 -2.98 -23.92
N PHE A 647 -2.11 -1.78 -24.20
CA PHE A 647 -2.96 -0.68 -24.67
C PHE A 647 -3.67 -1.10 -25.94
N TYR A 648 -4.92 -0.62 -26.12
CA TYR A 648 -5.72 -0.95 -27.30
C TYR A 648 -4.99 -0.49 -28.57
N ALA A 649 -4.89 -1.40 -29.52
CA ALA A 649 -4.31 -1.10 -30.82
C ALA A 649 -5.21 -0.17 -31.64
N ALA A 650 -4.61 0.70 -32.42
CA ALA A 650 -5.35 1.52 -33.37
C ALA A 650 -5.81 0.68 -34.55
N GLY A 651 -7.05 0.92 -35.01
CA GLY A 651 -7.61 0.29 -36.19
C GLY A 651 -8.23 -1.09 -35.96
N ASP A 652 -8.66 -1.71 -37.05
CA ASP A 652 -9.34 -3.00 -37.12
C ASP A 652 -8.31 -4.10 -37.41
N GLY A 653 -7.95 -4.86 -36.38
CA GLY A 653 -6.94 -5.92 -36.48
C GLY A 653 -7.48 -7.24 -37.01
N ASN A 654 -8.80 -7.48 -36.97
CA ASN A 654 -9.43 -8.72 -37.36
C ASN A 654 -10.30 -8.61 -38.65
N GLY A 655 -10.42 -7.41 -39.24
CA GLY A 655 -11.14 -7.15 -40.49
C GLY A 655 -12.67 -7.15 -40.36
N ASN A 656 -13.21 -6.95 -39.18
CA ASN A 656 -14.65 -6.95 -38.93
C ASN A 656 -15.30 -5.55 -39.02
N GLY A 657 -14.53 -4.51 -39.31
CA GLY A 657 -14.97 -3.13 -39.41
C GLY A 657 -15.02 -2.39 -38.05
N LEU A 658 -14.46 -2.97 -36.97
CA LEU A 658 -14.41 -2.38 -35.64
C LEU A 658 -12.96 -2.22 -35.20
N GLY A 659 -12.64 -1.09 -34.54
CA GLY A 659 -11.38 -0.97 -33.79
C GLY A 659 -11.46 -1.68 -32.44
N GLN A 660 -10.31 -2.07 -31.86
CA GLN A 660 -10.28 -2.61 -30.50
C GLN A 660 -10.97 -1.68 -29.51
N LEU A 661 -10.85 -0.36 -29.71
CA LEU A 661 -11.52 0.70 -28.98
C LEU A 661 -11.87 1.84 -29.94
N ASP A 662 -13.15 2.07 -30.17
CA ASP A 662 -13.67 3.19 -30.95
C ASP A 662 -14.35 4.22 -30.08
N TRP A 663 -14.18 5.50 -30.40
CA TRP A 663 -14.76 6.63 -29.67
C TRP A 663 -15.83 7.32 -30.48
N PHE A 664 -16.87 7.82 -29.81
CA PHE A 664 -18.01 8.45 -30.44
C PHE A 664 -18.46 9.72 -29.70
N THR A 665 -18.89 10.71 -30.48
CA THR A 665 -19.80 11.77 -30.00
C THR A 665 -21.17 11.18 -29.68
N PRO A 666 -22.08 11.89 -28.99
CA PRO A 666 -23.45 11.42 -28.81
C PRO A 666 -24.19 11.12 -30.11
N GLY A 667 -23.81 11.76 -31.22
CA GLY A 667 -24.38 11.53 -32.57
C GLY A 667 -23.81 10.30 -33.28
N ALA A 668 -23.03 9.42 -32.61
CA ALA A 668 -22.35 8.25 -33.18
C ALA A 668 -21.35 8.59 -34.30
N THR A 669 -20.78 9.78 -34.29
CA THR A 669 -19.69 10.19 -35.18
C THR A 669 -18.35 10.09 -34.44
N THR A 670 -17.26 9.81 -35.15
CA THR A 670 -15.91 9.85 -34.59
C THR A 670 -15.62 11.31 -34.18
N PRO A 671 -15.16 11.53 -32.92
CA PRO A 671 -14.79 12.87 -32.46
C PRO A 671 -13.60 13.42 -33.27
N ASP A 672 -13.68 14.65 -33.72
CA ASP A 672 -12.57 15.37 -34.34
C ASP A 672 -11.69 16.07 -33.33
N SER A 673 -10.59 16.69 -33.78
CA SER A 673 -9.65 17.37 -32.89
C SER A 673 -10.31 18.52 -32.10
N ALA A 674 -11.31 19.19 -32.66
CA ALA A 674 -12.01 20.25 -31.95
C ALA A 674 -12.92 19.69 -30.85
N TYR A 675 -13.57 18.56 -31.10
CA TYR A 675 -14.36 17.89 -30.07
C TYR A 675 -13.48 17.40 -28.91
N TRP A 676 -12.34 16.77 -29.21
CA TRP A 676 -11.41 16.25 -28.20
C TRP A 676 -10.83 17.34 -27.29
N ALA A 677 -10.57 18.53 -27.82
CA ALA A 677 -9.95 19.62 -27.08
C ALA A 677 -10.94 20.57 -26.38
N ASN A 678 -12.24 20.40 -26.62
CA ASN A 678 -13.23 21.32 -26.06
C ASN A 678 -13.79 20.83 -24.74
N GLY A 679 -13.37 21.45 -23.64
CA GLY A 679 -13.84 21.16 -22.29
C GLY A 679 -15.30 21.46 -22.02
N GLU A 680 -16.03 22.09 -22.97
CA GLU A 680 -17.49 22.26 -22.90
C GLU A 680 -18.22 20.99 -23.38
N ASN A 681 -17.52 19.99 -23.91
CA ASN A 681 -18.13 18.73 -24.31
C ASN A 681 -18.11 17.75 -23.13
N HIS A 682 -19.21 17.65 -22.41
CA HIS A 682 -19.37 16.76 -21.25
C HIS A 682 -20.11 15.45 -21.57
N ALA A 683 -20.06 14.98 -22.80
CA ALA A 683 -20.67 13.72 -23.21
C ALA A 683 -19.70 12.95 -24.13
N LEU A 684 -19.53 11.67 -23.90
CA LEU A 684 -18.62 10.83 -24.65
C LEU A 684 -19.14 9.39 -24.68
N ALA A 685 -18.89 8.67 -25.76
CA ALA A 685 -19.16 7.24 -25.80
C ALA A 685 -18.00 6.48 -26.42
N TRP A 686 -17.92 5.18 -26.09
CA TRP A 686 -16.91 4.30 -26.65
C TRP A 686 -17.41 2.88 -26.81
N ARG A 687 -16.76 2.14 -27.68
CA ARG A 687 -17.08 0.74 -27.99
C ARG A 687 -15.81 -0.09 -28.04
N TYR A 688 -15.83 -1.20 -27.35
CA TYR A 688 -14.79 -2.23 -27.45
C TYR A 688 -15.21 -3.30 -28.47
N ASP A 689 -14.29 -3.75 -29.36
CA ASP A 689 -14.50 -4.96 -30.15
C ASP A 689 -14.23 -6.19 -29.29
N GLY A 690 -15.29 -6.83 -28.83
CA GLY A 690 -15.17 -8.02 -28.00
C GLY A 690 -14.57 -9.21 -28.76
N THR A 691 -14.81 -9.34 -30.07
CA THR A 691 -14.30 -10.45 -30.87
C THR A 691 -12.77 -10.41 -30.99
N GLU A 692 -12.18 -9.25 -31.22
CA GLU A 692 -10.73 -9.09 -31.27
C GLU A 692 -10.08 -9.25 -29.89
N LEU A 693 -10.76 -8.82 -28.84
CA LEU A 693 -10.27 -8.86 -27.47
C LEU A 693 -10.59 -10.16 -26.72
N GLY A 694 -11.18 -11.15 -27.39
CA GLY A 694 -11.50 -12.47 -26.81
C GLY A 694 -12.61 -12.43 -25.75
N ASP A 695 -13.56 -11.51 -25.93
CA ASP A 695 -14.68 -11.28 -24.99
C ASP A 695 -15.90 -12.13 -25.37
N PRO A 696 -16.71 -12.59 -24.41
CA PRO A 696 -17.96 -13.30 -24.72
C PRO A 696 -19.04 -12.42 -25.38
N ALA A 697 -19.03 -11.11 -25.15
CA ALA A 697 -19.87 -10.15 -25.87
C ALA A 697 -19.20 -9.79 -27.19
N ALA A 698 -19.96 -9.71 -28.29
CA ALA A 698 -19.41 -9.33 -29.59
C ALA A 698 -18.87 -7.88 -29.59
N ALA A 699 -19.49 -7.01 -28.81
CA ALA A 699 -18.98 -5.67 -28.50
C ALA A 699 -19.57 -5.18 -27.17
N ILE A 700 -18.84 -4.25 -26.52
CA ILE A 700 -19.31 -3.52 -25.33
C ILE A 700 -19.35 -2.04 -25.68
N TYR A 701 -20.46 -1.37 -25.37
CA TYR A 701 -20.59 0.08 -25.56
C TYR A 701 -20.85 0.75 -24.23
N VAL A 702 -20.16 1.86 -24.00
CA VAL A 702 -20.34 2.72 -22.83
C VAL A 702 -20.67 4.13 -23.33
N GLY A 703 -21.73 4.72 -22.77
CA GLY A 703 -22.09 6.12 -22.97
C GLY A 703 -21.99 6.86 -21.65
N TYR A 704 -21.37 8.02 -21.64
CA TYR A 704 -21.28 8.91 -20.50
C TYR A 704 -21.89 10.27 -20.81
N ASN A 705 -22.81 10.70 -19.98
CA ASN A 705 -23.38 12.04 -19.98
C ASN A 705 -23.00 12.76 -18.68
N GLY A 706 -22.05 13.68 -18.73
CA GLY A 706 -21.63 14.52 -17.61
C GLY A 706 -22.54 15.74 -17.42
N TRP A 707 -23.34 16.15 -18.44
CA TRP A 707 -24.26 17.26 -18.33
C TRP A 707 -25.33 17.07 -17.26
N SER A 708 -25.88 18.16 -16.74
CA SER A 708 -27.02 18.13 -15.82
C SER A 708 -28.37 17.79 -16.51
N GLY A 709 -28.46 17.98 -17.81
CA GLY A 709 -29.63 17.65 -18.63
C GLY A 709 -29.48 16.34 -19.38
N ASP A 710 -30.58 15.90 -19.98
CA ASP A 710 -30.63 14.68 -20.79
C ASP A 710 -29.86 14.85 -22.11
N VAL A 711 -29.14 13.82 -22.52
CA VAL A 711 -28.44 13.71 -23.80
C VAL A 711 -28.95 12.50 -24.55
N THR A 712 -29.36 12.71 -25.82
CA THR A 712 -29.75 11.61 -26.71
C THR A 712 -28.52 11.05 -27.40
N PHE A 713 -28.23 9.78 -27.15
CA PHE A 713 -27.18 9.03 -27.83
C PHE A 713 -27.77 8.26 -29.01
N THR A 714 -27.22 8.44 -30.18
CA THR A 714 -27.44 7.57 -31.33
C THR A 714 -26.49 6.37 -31.20
N LEU A 715 -27.02 5.15 -31.28
CA LEU A 715 -26.20 3.96 -31.13
C LEU A 715 -25.47 3.65 -32.44
N PRO A 716 -24.12 3.39 -32.41
CA PRO A 716 -23.37 2.98 -33.59
C PRO A 716 -23.83 1.59 -34.06
N ALA A 717 -23.41 1.18 -35.26
CA ALA A 717 -23.68 -0.17 -35.74
C ALA A 717 -23.12 -1.20 -34.76
N PRO A 718 -23.95 -2.15 -34.28
CA PRO A 718 -23.39 -3.34 -33.58
C PRO A 718 -22.67 -4.22 -34.60
N PRO A 719 -21.83 -5.20 -34.15
CA PRO A 719 -21.27 -6.21 -35.04
C PRO A 719 -22.35 -6.90 -35.89
N ALA A 720 -21.97 -7.40 -37.07
CA ALA A 720 -22.92 -7.98 -38.04
C ALA A 720 -23.79 -9.08 -37.38
N GLY A 721 -25.09 -8.99 -37.57
CA GLY A 721 -26.09 -9.92 -37.04
C GLY A 721 -26.38 -9.78 -35.53
N LYS A 722 -25.87 -8.74 -34.89
CA LYS A 722 -26.05 -8.46 -33.45
C LYS A 722 -26.98 -7.28 -33.22
N SER A 723 -27.45 -7.15 -31.98
CA SER A 723 -28.25 -6.02 -31.49
C SER A 723 -27.71 -5.54 -30.16
N TRP A 724 -27.98 -4.28 -29.81
CA TRP A 724 -27.62 -3.69 -28.54
C TRP A 724 -28.60 -4.09 -27.44
N TYR A 725 -28.07 -4.45 -26.29
CA TYR A 725 -28.80 -4.77 -25.07
C TYR A 725 -28.26 -3.96 -23.90
N ARG A 726 -29.16 -3.34 -23.12
CA ARG A 726 -28.77 -2.57 -21.94
C ARG A 726 -28.47 -3.51 -20.77
N VAL A 727 -27.26 -3.35 -20.22
CA VAL A 727 -26.81 -4.00 -18.98
C VAL A 727 -27.15 -3.13 -17.77
N THR A 728 -26.81 -1.84 -17.84
CA THR A 728 -27.15 -0.87 -16.79
C THR A 728 -27.21 0.56 -17.33
N ASP A 729 -27.87 1.40 -16.58
CA ASP A 729 -27.91 2.86 -16.66
C ASP A 729 -27.91 3.36 -15.21
N THR A 730 -26.97 4.20 -14.85
CA THR A 730 -26.79 4.67 -13.47
C THR A 730 -27.83 5.68 -13.00
N SER A 731 -28.84 5.99 -13.84
CA SER A 731 -29.97 6.86 -13.52
C SER A 731 -30.87 6.34 -12.41
N ALA A 732 -31.97 6.99 -12.12
CA ALA A 732 -32.85 6.70 -10.99
C ALA A 732 -33.36 5.25 -10.90
N TRP A 733 -33.59 4.55 -12.03
CA TRP A 733 -34.06 3.16 -12.01
C TRP A 733 -33.04 2.21 -11.41
N ALA A 734 -31.73 2.54 -11.40
CA ALA A 734 -30.66 1.76 -10.77
C ALA A 734 -30.73 1.75 -9.23
N GLU A 735 -31.60 2.50 -8.61
CA GLU A 735 -31.88 2.45 -7.17
C GLU A 735 -32.57 1.14 -6.72
N GLY A 736 -33.20 0.42 -7.66
CA GLY A 736 -33.85 -0.85 -7.36
C GLY A 736 -32.87 -2.05 -7.22
N PRO A 737 -33.37 -3.24 -6.90
CA PRO A 737 -32.54 -4.43 -6.69
C PRO A 737 -31.92 -5.00 -7.97
N ASP A 738 -32.40 -4.61 -9.16
CA ASP A 738 -31.96 -5.12 -10.47
C ASP A 738 -31.15 -4.10 -11.27
N GLN A 739 -30.32 -3.30 -10.60
CA GLN A 739 -29.56 -2.17 -11.14
C GLN A 739 -28.60 -2.56 -12.28
N VAL A 740 -28.04 -3.76 -12.22
CA VAL A 740 -27.18 -4.32 -13.28
C VAL A 740 -27.78 -5.64 -13.71
N ALA A 741 -28.11 -5.76 -14.99
CA ALA A 741 -28.69 -6.98 -15.53
C ALA A 741 -27.73 -8.16 -15.38
N VAL A 742 -28.24 -9.30 -14.95
CA VAL A 742 -27.48 -10.55 -15.00
C VAL A 742 -27.51 -11.11 -16.43
N PRO A 743 -26.50 -11.92 -16.84
CA PRO A 743 -26.46 -12.50 -18.17
C PRO A 743 -27.77 -13.17 -18.58
N GLY A 744 -28.33 -12.75 -19.71
CA GLY A 744 -29.62 -13.25 -20.24
C GLY A 744 -30.84 -12.41 -19.85
N SER A 745 -30.71 -11.46 -18.92
CA SER A 745 -31.82 -10.56 -18.51
C SER A 745 -31.70 -9.12 -19.03
N GLU A 746 -30.72 -8.85 -19.91
CA GLU A 746 -30.49 -7.52 -20.48
C GLU A 746 -31.65 -7.08 -21.40
N THR A 747 -31.91 -5.80 -21.39
CA THR A 747 -33.05 -5.20 -22.16
C THR A 747 -32.61 -4.90 -23.60
N ALA A 748 -33.30 -5.46 -24.58
CA ALA A 748 -33.05 -5.18 -26.00
C ALA A 748 -33.35 -3.72 -26.33
N LEU A 749 -32.45 -3.07 -27.07
CA LEU A 749 -32.59 -1.68 -27.52
C LEU A 749 -32.70 -1.52 -29.06
N GLY A 750 -32.19 -2.52 -29.80
CA GLY A 750 -32.20 -2.48 -31.27
C GLY A 750 -30.80 -2.41 -31.89
N GLY A 751 -30.78 -2.03 -33.18
CA GLY A 751 -29.57 -1.96 -34.01
C GLY A 751 -29.03 -0.55 -34.23
N GLN A 752 -28.31 -0.38 -35.36
CA GLN A 752 -27.74 0.90 -35.75
C GLN A 752 -28.82 1.98 -35.90
N GLY A 753 -28.52 3.18 -35.40
CA GLY A 753 -29.38 4.35 -35.48
C GLY A 753 -30.53 4.37 -34.46
N SER A 754 -30.66 3.32 -33.63
CA SER A 754 -31.51 3.40 -32.43
C SER A 754 -30.98 4.49 -31.51
N THR A 755 -31.89 5.21 -30.86
CA THR A 755 -31.54 6.28 -29.94
C THR A 755 -31.79 5.85 -28.50
N TYR A 756 -30.94 6.35 -27.56
CA TYR A 756 -31.11 6.21 -26.14
C TYR A 756 -31.00 7.56 -25.44
N VAL A 757 -32.01 7.95 -24.68
CA VAL A 757 -31.98 9.17 -23.88
C VAL A 757 -31.28 8.81 -22.55
N LEU A 758 -30.05 9.27 -22.37
CA LEU A 758 -29.30 9.12 -21.13
C LEU A 758 -29.53 10.37 -20.26
N HIS A 759 -30.08 10.18 -19.08
CA HIS A 759 -30.36 11.27 -18.15
C HIS A 759 -29.08 11.96 -17.68
N GLY A 760 -29.21 13.16 -17.15
CA GLY A 760 -28.08 13.97 -16.69
C GLY A 760 -27.23 13.26 -15.65
N ARG A 761 -25.92 13.41 -15.76
CA ARG A 761 -24.89 12.81 -14.89
C ARG A 761 -25.06 11.29 -14.71
N ALA A 762 -25.02 10.57 -15.83
CA ALA A 762 -25.24 9.12 -15.84
C ALA A 762 -24.29 8.39 -16.80
N VAL A 763 -24.12 7.10 -16.54
CA VAL A 763 -23.36 6.16 -17.36
C VAL A 763 -24.28 5.07 -17.88
N LEU A 764 -24.20 4.80 -19.18
CA LEU A 764 -24.91 3.72 -19.88
C LEU A 764 -23.93 2.61 -20.22
N LEU A 765 -24.29 1.36 -19.98
CA LEU A 765 -23.52 0.17 -20.35
C LEU A 765 -24.38 -0.78 -21.20
N LEU A 766 -23.90 -1.07 -22.41
CA LEU A 766 -24.55 -1.99 -23.34
C LEU A 766 -23.61 -3.12 -23.75
N ILE A 767 -24.20 -4.25 -24.14
CA ILE A 767 -23.48 -5.33 -24.85
C ILE A 767 -24.15 -5.61 -26.19
N ALA A 768 -23.38 -6.06 -27.18
CA ALA A 768 -23.88 -6.58 -28.43
C ALA A 768 -23.90 -8.12 -28.41
N LYS A 769 -25.07 -8.72 -28.61
CA LYS A 769 -25.23 -10.17 -28.64
C LYS A 769 -26.26 -10.63 -29.67
#